data_1a987e0863529fdf894e5355c767cba9
#
_entry.id   1a987e0863529fdf894e5355c767cba9
#
_cell.length_a   1.000
_cell.length_b   1.000
_cell.length_c   1.000
_cell.angle_alpha   90.00
_cell.angle_beta   90.00
_cell.angle_gamma   90.00
#
_symmetry.space_group_name_H-M   'P 1'
#
loop_
_entity.id
_entity.type
_entity.pdbx_description
1 polymer ?
#
loop_
_entity_poly.entity_id
_entity_poly.type
_entity_poly.pdbx_seq_one_letter_code
_entity_poly.pdbx_strand_id
1 'polypeptide(L)'
;MLDVLREKKLGVRIMLGLVVGAIGMTMLLYLVPADTGTTLTGADTVAEVGDQKISMTDVQSQLDRVARNGQIPSSLLPLYAQQVLDQLIAQDSLEYEAGLLGLRVTDQEHADLLRKLVPTAYSGDTFIGMDRYTTEVQTRFQMDVPEFESEVKKELLQQKFQALVTDGISASPDEVQAEYRNQNEKIKLDYVLIKPEDLQSKVEVSDADLAAFFEKNKARYVVPERRTVDYAMLDLDQLKQHAQVSEDDEKIYYQGHIDQYKVEDKAHVAHILFKTVGKTDAEIAEIKKKADDVLAKAKHGSNFADLAKQYSEDTTKDKGGDLGWIVRGQTVPEFEAAAFSLPKGSISDLVKTQYGFHIIQVIDRQVARTQTFDEVKAAIQDQLAQEKAAQQAETVSAQIAEDIRRAGHVPLDDLAKKYNMTTGEAKLVEANQPLPELGNSPAILDNIFHLRPGDLSAPIHTDKGYVVLSVKDIQPAHPGTLAEVHDQVANDYRREKSLELAKTRADDLAKRAKSGENFAAAAKALGFDVKTSDAVARTGSIPDAGSVKQFSAAFSMPVGQTGDPIAVGPNWVVYRVAEHNPVSQDDFAKQESKIEEQVLQQKRQTAYDLFLSALKTRLQQEGKLKINQDNLKRLTTPTTS
;
A
#
# COMPACT_ATOMS: atom_id res chain seq x y z
N MET A 1 39.38 5.54 -25.79
CA MET A 1 39.25 6.06 -24.40
C MET A 1 40.50 6.80 -23.86
N LEU A 2 41.66 6.73 -24.52
CA LEU A 2 42.89 7.41 -24.08
C LEU A 2 43.14 8.78 -24.73
N ASP A 3 42.42 9.14 -25.79
CA ASP A 3 42.64 10.40 -26.50
C ASP A 3 42.02 11.64 -25.87
N VAL A 4 40.96 11.46 -25.04
CA VAL A 4 40.33 12.55 -24.27
C VAL A 4 41.23 13.08 -23.16
N LEU A 5 42.23 12.29 -22.75
CA LEU A 5 43.24 12.70 -21.75
C LEU A 5 44.33 13.63 -22.32
N ARG A 6 44.32 13.90 -23.63
CA ARG A 6 45.36 14.65 -24.32
C ARG A 6 45.05 16.13 -24.55
N GLU A 7 43.80 16.57 -24.30
CA GLU A 7 43.46 18.00 -24.39
C GLU A 7 43.84 18.76 -23.10
N LYS A 8 44.67 19.81 -23.30
CA LYS A 8 45.32 20.62 -22.26
C LYS A 8 44.36 21.62 -21.57
N LYS A 9 43.15 21.27 -21.26
CA LYS A 9 42.25 22.14 -20.46
C LYS A 9 42.36 21.70 -19.00
N LEU A 10 43.02 22.51 -18.19
CA LEU A 10 43.29 22.27 -16.77
C LEU A 10 42.03 21.93 -15.96
N GLY A 11 40.88 22.55 -16.30
CA GLY A 11 39.58 22.31 -15.65
C GLY A 11 39.06 20.88 -15.83
N VAL A 12 39.19 20.26 -17.02
CA VAL A 12 38.74 18.88 -17.28
C VAL A 12 39.57 17.87 -16.50
N ARG A 13 40.88 18.12 -16.32
CA ARG A 13 41.75 17.25 -15.53
C ARG A 13 41.47 17.32 -14.03
N ILE A 14 41.12 18.50 -13.52
CA ILE A 14 40.74 18.67 -12.11
C ILE A 14 39.40 17.98 -11.86
N MET A 15 38.42 18.14 -12.76
CA MET A 15 37.09 17.50 -12.66
C MET A 15 37.20 15.95 -12.75
N LEU A 16 37.97 15.43 -13.72
CA LEU A 16 38.18 13.98 -13.83
C LEU A 16 38.97 13.42 -12.61
N GLY A 17 39.91 14.17 -12.07
CA GLY A 17 40.61 13.85 -10.83
C GLY A 17 39.68 13.81 -9.61
N LEU A 18 38.70 14.72 -9.53
CA LEU A 18 37.70 14.75 -8.47
C LEU A 18 36.70 13.55 -8.58
N VAL A 19 36.24 13.23 -9.79
CA VAL A 19 35.34 12.09 -10.03
C VAL A 19 36.07 10.76 -9.78
N VAL A 20 37.28 10.58 -10.28
CA VAL A 20 38.09 9.37 -10.06
C VAL A 20 38.53 9.26 -8.61
N GLY A 21 38.86 10.39 -7.96
CA GLY A 21 39.18 10.44 -6.54
C GLY A 21 37.98 10.09 -5.66
N ALA A 22 36.79 10.55 -6.00
CA ALA A 22 35.55 10.22 -5.31
C ALA A 22 35.20 8.72 -5.43
N ILE A 23 35.35 8.14 -6.63
CA ILE A 23 35.14 6.70 -6.87
C ILE A 23 36.18 5.83 -6.16
N GLY A 24 37.45 6.25 -6.15
CA GLY A 24 38.53 5.54 -5.43
C GLY A 24 38.38 5.58 -3.91
N MET A 25 37.84 6.68 -3.39
CA MET A 25 37.65 6.88 -1.95
C MET A 25 36.42 6.12 -1.42
N THR A 26 35.36 5.96 -2.23
CA THR A 26 34.21 5.13 -1.87
C THR A 26 34.54 3.64 -1.75
N MET A 27 35.50 3.13 -2.52
CA MET A 27 35.95 1.73 -2.40
C MET A 27 36.78 1.45 -1.13
N LEU A 28 37.48 2.46 -0.59
CA LEU A 28 38.26 2.32 0.65
C LEU A 28 37.41 2.45 1.93
N LEU A 29 36.21 3.03 1.85
CA LEU A 29 35.38 3.39 3.00
C LEU A 29 34.34 2.34 3.41
N TYR A 30 34.23 1.24 2.68
CA TYR A 30 33.36 0.11 3.11
C TYR A 30 33.93 -0.67 4.32
N LEU A 31 35.07 -0.26 4.86
CA LEU A 31 35.82 -0.98 5.90
C LEU A 31 36.00 -0.24 7.23
N VAL A 32 35.39 0.94 7.42
CA VAL A 32 35.51 1.67 8.70
C VAL A 32 34.17 1.95 9.32
N PRO A 33 33.87 1.46 10.55
CA PRO A 33 32.67 1.86 11.29
C PRO A 33 32.83 3.31 11.76
N ALA A 34 31.96 4.21 11.29
CA ALA A 34 31.94 5.58 11.74
C ALA A 34 31.06 5.72 12.98
N ASP A 35 31.67 5.78 14.14
CA ASP A 35 31.03 6.31 15.34
C ASP A 35 31.80 7.53 15.81
N THR A 36 31.39 8.73 15.40
CA THR A 36 31.85 9.99 15.96
C THR A 36 30.65 10.90 16.23
N GLY A 37 30.06 10.70 17.41
CA GLY A 37 29.03 11.58 17.95
C GLY A 37 29.57 12.98 18.22
N THR A 38 29.25 13.94 17.34
CA THR A 38 29.32 15.37 17.66
C THR A 38 27.89 15.87 17.93
N THR A 39 27.65 16.25 19.18
CA THR A 39 26.37 16.82 19.63
C THR A 39 26.10 18.17 18.99
N LEU A 40 24.98 18.29 18.28
CA LEU A 40 24.46 19.55 17.75
C LEU A 40 23.81 20.37 18.86
N THR A 41 24.09 21.66 18.91
CA THR A 41 23.52 22.62 19.85
C THR A 41 22.35 23.37 19.20
N GLY A 42 21.15 22.85 19.37
CA GLY A 42 19.89 23.48 18.95
C GLY A 42 18.72 22.53 19.13
N ALA A 43 17.73 22.94 19.93
CA ALA A 43 16.58 22.07 20.27
C ALA A 43 15.78 21.58 19.05
N ASP A 44 15.80 22.31 17.94
CA ASP A 44 15.01 22.05 16.72
C ASP A 44 15.83 21.69 15.47
N THR A 45 17.15 21.69 15.53
CA THR A 45 18.00 21.41 14.37
C THR A 45 18.06 19.92 14.08
N VAL A 46 17.71 19.51 12.85
CA VAL A 46 17.76 18.11 12.38
C VAL A 46 19.06 17.84 11.64
N ALA A 47 19.53 18.79 10.85
CA ALA A 47 20.83 18.68 10.19
C ALA A 47 21.51 20.06 10.10
N GLU A 48 22.83 20.04 9.90
CA GLU A 48 23.66 21.23 9.72
C GLU A 48 24.64 20.97 8.58
N VAL A 49 24.66 21.87 7.57
CA VAL A 49 25.56 21.81 6.42
C VAL A 49 26.36 23.10 6.36
N GLY A 50 27.67 23.03 6.68
CA GLY A 50 28.48 24.24 6.84
C GLY A 50 27.91 25.13 7.94
N ASP A 51 27.48 26.34 7.57
CA ASP A 51 26.84 27.31 8.47
C ASP A 51 25.31 27.30 8.39
N GLN A 52 24.74 26.52 7.48
CA GLN A 52 23.27 26.42 7.29
C GLN A 52 22.69 25.33 8.20
N LYS A 53 21.49 25.61 8.75
CA LYS A 53 20.78 24.71 9.65
C LYS A 53 19.43 24.33 9.06
N ILE A 54 19.16 23.04 9.02
CA ILE A 54 17.86 22.47 8.64
C ILE A 54 17.12 22.18 9.95
N SER A 55 16.00 22.87 10.16
CA SER A 55 15.16 22.69 11.34
C SER A 55 14.10 21.62 11.14
N MET A 56 13.49 21.17 12.25
CA MET A 56 12.28 20.33 12.20
C MET A 56 11.14 21.02 11.45
N THR A 57 11.02 22.33 11.60
CA THR A 57 9.99 23.15 10.93
C THR A 57 10.18 23.16 9.41
N ASP A 58 11.42 23.20 8.93
CA ASP A 58 11.71 23.15 7.48
C ASP A 58 11.27 21.81 6.88
N VAL A 59 11.61 20.72 7.55
CA VAL A 59 11.18 19.37 7.12
C VAL A 59 9.65 19.26 7.15
N GLN A 60 9.00 19.73 8.23
CA GLN A 60 7.54 19.67 8.37
C GLN A 60 6.84 20.52 7.29
N SER A 61 7.35 21.72 7.02
CA SER A 61 6.79 22.59 5.99
C SER A 61 6.85 21.96 4.60
N GLN A 62 7.93 21.25 4.27
CA GLN A 62 8.04 20.50 3.02
C GLN A 62 7.10 19.30 2.97
N LEU A 63 6.97 18.54 4.07
CA LEU A 63 6.01 17.45 4.17
C LEU A 63 4.57 17.96 3.99
N ASP A 64 4.21 19.08 4.59
CA ASP A 64 2.89 19.70 4.46
C ASP A 64 2.61 20.17 3.03
N ARG A 65 3.61 20.63 2.29
CA ARG A 65 3.49 20.96 0.85
C ARG A 65 3.20 19.72 0.01
N VAL A 66 3.93 18.63 0.26
CA VAL A 66 3.72 17.35 -0.43
C VAL A 66 2.31 16.81 -0.13
N ALA A 67 1.85 16.91 1.11
CA ALA A 67 0.50 16.49 1.51
C ALA A 67 -0.60 17.30 0.82
N ARG A 68 -0.45 18.64 0.79
CA ARG A 68 -1.44 19.55 0.17
C ARG A 68 -1.57 19.35 -1.34
N ASN A 69 -0.50 18.97 -2.01
CA ASN A 69 -0.54 18.60 -3.43
C ASN A 69 -1.23 17.27 -3.72
N GLY A 70 -1.81 16.62 -2.70
CA GLY A 70 -2.60 15.39 -2.82
C GLY A 70 -1.80 14.13 -3.19
N GLN A 71 -0.48 14.22 -3.13
CA GLN A 71 0.40 13.12 -3.54
C GLN A 71 0.55 12.03 -2.46
N ILE A 72 0.40 12.40 -1.17
CA ILE A 72 0.61 11.48 -0.05
C ILE A 72 -0.45 11.71 1.03
N PRO A 73 -1.14 10.65 1.51
CA PRO A 73 -2.03 10.73 2.67
C PRO A 73 -1.26 11.17 3.94
N SER A 74 -1.90 12.00 4.78
CA SER A 74 -1.27 12.54 6.00
C SER A 74 -0.72 11.47 6.94
N SER A 75 -1.37 10.30 7.01
CA SER A 75 -0.93 9.17 7.83
C SER A 75 0.41 8.54 7.40
N LEU A 76 0.83 8.78 6.15
CA LEU A 76 2.08 8.26 5.61
C LEU A 76 3.23 9.27 5.65
N LEU A 77 2.97 10.54 5.99
CA LEU A 77 3.98 11.61 6.01
C LEU A 77 5.22 11.27 6.85
N PRO A 78 5.11 10.65 8.04
CA PRO A 78 6.30 10.29 8.83
C PRO A 78 7.27 9.36 8.09
N LEU A 79 6.78 8.52 7.17
CA LEU A 79 7.62 7.64 6.36
C LEU A 79 8.46 8.39 5.32
N TYR A 80 8.00 9.59 4.91
CA TYR A 80 8.69 10.43 3.93
C TYR A 80 9.60 11.47 4.56
N ALA A 81 9.58 11.63 5.88
CA ALA A 81 10.39 12.63 6.59
C ALA A 81 11.90 12.47 6.32
N GLN A 82 12.38 11.21 6.28
CA GLN A 82 13.79 10.91 5.93
C GLN A 82 14.12 11.36 4.49
N GLN A 83 13.23 11.08 3.54
CA GLN A 83 13.44 11.44 2.13
C GLN A 83 13.46 12.97 1.94
N VAL A 84 12.55 13.67 2.61
CA VAL A 84 12.51 15.15 2.59
C VAL A 84 13.77 15.73 3.23
N LEU A 85 14.22 15.20 4.36
CA LEU A 85 15.47 15.62 4.99
C LEU A 85 16.68 15.39 4.07
N ASP A 86 16.77 14.23 3.42
CA ASP A 86 17.85 13.92 2.49
C ASP A 86 17.86 14.89 1.28
N GLN A 87 16.69 15.31 0.81
CA GLN A 87 16.54 16.31 -0.25
C GLN A 87 17.03 17.69 0.22
N LEU A 88 16.65 18.14 1.41
CA LEU A 88 17.13 19.41 1.97
C LEU A 88 18.63 19.39 2.20
N ILE A 89 19.18 18.30 2.74
CA ILE A 89 20.63 18.11 2.90
C ILE A 89 21.35 18.19 1.56
N ALA A 90 20.81 17.54 0.52
CA ALA A 90 21.40 17.59 -0.82
C ALA A 90 21.42 19.02 -1.37
N GLN A 91 20.33 19.76 -1.21
CA GLN A 91 20.19 21.15 -1.65
C GLN A 91 21.18 22.07 -0.95
N ASP A 92 21.26 22.02 0.38
CA ASP A 92 22.20 22.83 1.15
C ASP A 92 23.66 22.42 0.92
N SER A 93 23.91 21.12 0.68
CA SER A 93 25.25 20.62 0.31
C SER A 93 25.71 21.17 -1.05
N LEU A 94 24.80 21.29 -2.01
CA LEU A 94 25.10 21.90 -3.30
C LEU A 94 25.37 23.39 -3.17
N GLU A 95 24.61 24.09 -2.33
CA GLU A 95 24.82 25.52 -2.07
C GLU A 95 26.16 25.76 -1.38
N TYR A 96 26.50 24.96 -0.39
CA TYR A 96 27.81 25.01 0.27
C TYR A 96 28.96 24.77 -0.71
N GLU A 97 28.86 23.74 -1.54
CA GLU A 97 29.84 23.39 -2.56
C GLU A 97 29.98 24.50 -3.63
N ALA A 98 28.85 25.07 -4.04
CA ALA A 98 28.83 26.22 -4.96
C ALA A 98 29.61 27.41 -4.43
N GLY A 99 29.47 27.71 -3.12
CA GLY A 99 30.23 28.75 -2.45
C GLY A 99 31.75 28.50 -2.53
N LEU A 100 32.18 27.25 -2.32
CA LEU A 100 33.58 26.86 -2.40
C LEU A 100 34.14 26.95 -3.82
N LEU A 101 33.36 26.57 -4.82
CA LEU A 101 33.76 26.58 -6.24
C LEU A 101 33.60 27.97 -6.90
N GLY A 102 33.01 28.94 -6.21
CA GLY A 102 32.65 30.24 -6.78
C GLY A 102 31.57 30.17 -7.84
N LEU A 103 30.76 29.08 -7.86
CA LEU A 103 29.62 28.92 -8.76
C LEU A 103 28.46 29.77 -8.29
N ARG A 104 27.96 30.66 -9.14
CA ARG A 104 26.88 31.58 -8.80
C ARG A 104 25.79 31.57 -9.87
N VAL A 105 24.57 31.84 -9.44
CA VAL A 105 23.46 32.17 -10.34
C VAL A 105 23.56 33.66 -10.65
N THR A 106 23.58 34.01 -11.93
CA THR A 106 23.58 35.41 -12.35
C THR A 106 22.16 35.99 -12.32
N ASP A 107 22.06 37.30 -12.16
CA ASP A 107 20.74 37.98 -12.15
C ASP A 107 19.99 37.77 -13.47
N GLN A 108 20.70 37.62 -14.59
CA GLN A 108 20.09 37.33 -15.90
C GLN A 108 19.48 35.94 -15.94
N GLU A 109 20.20 34.93 -15.50
CA GLU A 109 19.69 33.53 -15.46
C GLU A 109 18.47 33.45 -14.55
N HIS A 110 18.51 34.13 -13.41
CA HIS A 110 17.40 34.19 -12.47
C HIS A 110 16.18 34.86 -13.10
N ALA A 111 16.35 36.04 -13.70
CA ALA A 111 15.27 36.75 -14.39
C ALA A 111 14.68 35.94 -15.55
N ASP A 112 15.51 35.21 -16.31
CA ASP A 112 15.06 34.39 -17.44
C ASP A 112 14.20 33.21 -16.99
N LEU A 113 14.55 32.57 -15.85
CA LEU A 113 13.74 31.48 -15.29
C LEU A 113 12.44 32.01 -14.65
N LEU A 114 12.51 33.15 -13.91
CA LEU A 114 11.31 33.76 -13.35
C LEU A 114 10.30 34.14 -14.44
N ARG A 115 10.76 34.68 -15.58
CA ARG A 115 9.90 34.96 -16.74
C ARG A 115 9.20 33.72 -17.30
N LYS A 116 9.88 32.59 -17.34
CA LYS A 116 9.30 31.30 -17.78
C LYS A 116 8.28 30.77 -16.80
N LEU A 117 8.54 30.90 -15.49
CA LEU A 117 7.70 30.38 -14.44
C LEU A 117 6.44 31.23 -14.20
N VAL A 118 6.56 32.56 -14.33
CA VAL A 118 5.50 33.57 -14.06
C VAL A 118 5.26 34.44 -15.30
N PRO A 119 4.88 33.86 -16.46
CA PRO A 119 4.77 34.62 -17.71
C PRO A 119 3.69 35.73 -17.67
N THR A 120 2.69 35.60 -16.82
CA THR A 120 1.59 36.59 -16.67
C THR A 120 2.06 37.91 -16.09
N ALA A 121 3.20 37.95 -15.40
CA ALA A 121 3.82 39.15 -14.85
C ALA A 121 4.69 39.91 -15.88
N TYR A 122 4.78 39.39 -17.12
CA TYR A 122 5.60 39.97 -18.17
C TYR A 122 4.78 40.21 -19.46
N SER A 123 5.16 41.25 -20.22
CA SER A 123 4.71 41.47 -21.59
C SER A 123 5.93 41.50 -22.51
N GLY A 124 6.18 40.37 -23.17
CA GLY A 124 7.48 40.10 -23.79
C GLY A 124 8.58 40.07 -22.73
N ASP A 125 9.61 40.92 -22.91
CA ASP A 125 10.72 41.00 -21.96
C ASP A 125 10.50 42.04 -20.84
N THR A 126 9.36 42.74 -20.85
CA THR A 126 9.09 43.82 -19.89
C THR A 126 8.24 43.32 -18.73
N PHE A 127 8.74 43.53 -17.51
CA PHE A 127 7.99 43.27 -16.27
C PHE A 127 6.83 44.28 -16.16
N ILE A 128 5.60 43.80 -15.95
CA ILE A 128 4.39 44.65 -16.02
C ILE A 128 3.72 44.91 -14.66
N GLY A 129 4.28 44.41 -13.57
CA GLY A 129 3.86 44.83 -12.23
C GLY A 129 3.99 43.77 -11.16
N MET A 130 4.35 44.23 -9.95
CA MET A 130 4.56 43.40 -8.77
C MET A 130 3.26 42.75 -8.28
N ASP A 131 2.10 43.43 -8.42
CA ASP A 131 0.82 42.89 -7.95
C ASP A 131 0.45 41.59 -8.68
N ARG A 132 0.63 41.55 -10.00
CA ARG A 132 0.40 40.34 -10.79
C ARG A 132 1.38 39.24 -10.44
N TYR A 133 2.65 39.59 -10.28
CA TYR A 133 3.71 38.67 -9.89
C TYR A 133 3.40 38.04 -8.53
N THR A 134 3.10 38.87 -7.52
CA THR A 134 2.76 38.40 -6.18
C THR A 134 1.53 37.49 -6.18
N THR A 135 0.47 37.91 -6.91
CA THR A 135 -0.76 37.12 -7.00
C THR A 135 -0.52 35.74 -7.63
N GLU A 136 0.23 35.69 -8.74
CA GLU A 136 0.56 34.45 -9.43
C GLU A 136 1.41 33.53 -8.54
N VAL A 137 2.45 34.09 -7.88
CA VAL A 137 3.33 33.34 -6.97
C VAL A 137 2.51 32.74 -5.80
N GLN A 138 1.67 33.54 -5.16
CA GLN A 138 0.83 33.09 -4.05
C GLN A 138 -0.22 32.06 -4.49
N THR A 139 -0.86 32.28 -5.65
CA THR A 139 -1.96 31.41 -6.10
C THR A 139 -1.45 30.09 -6.64
N ARG A 140 -0.37 30.13 -7.45
CA ARG A 140 0.13 28.96 -8.17
C ARG A 140 1.16 28.17 -7.39
N PHE A 141 2.06 28.85 -6.69
CA PHE A 141 3.17 28.22 -5.97
C PHE A 141 2.93 28.17 -4.45
N GLN A 142 1.95 28.93 -3.94
CA GLN A 142 1.60 28.98 -2.50
C GLN A 142 2.78 29.41 -1.61
N MET A 143 3.62 30.31 -2.14
CA MET A 143 4.80 30.89 -1.51
C MET A 143 4.69 32.40 -1.43
N ASP A 144 5.46 33.04 -0.56
CA ASP A 144 5.73 34.46 -0.69
C ASP A 144 6.81 34.71 -1.76
N VAL A 145 6.92 35.95 -2.22
CA VAL A 145 7.86 36.29 -3.30
C VAL A 145 9.31 36.04 -2.93
N PRO A 146 9.82 36.42 -1.75
CA PRO A 146 11.19 36.14 -1.34
C PRO A 146 11.51 34.65 -1.27
N GLU A 147 10.58 33.85 -0.75
CA GLU A 147 10.72 32.39 -0.67
C GLU A 147 10.77 31.79 -2.08
N PHE A 148 9.84 32.17 -2.95
CA PHE A 148 9.80 31.69 -4.33
C PHE A 148 11.08 32.02 -5.12
N GLU A 149 11.56 33.26 -5.03
CA GLU A 149 12.80 33.68 -5.71
C GLU A 149 14.04 32.95 -5.17
N SER A 150 14.06 32.65 -3.87
CA SER A 150 15.11 31.84 -3.25
C SER A 150 15.10 30.41 -3.79
N GLU A 151 13.91 29.76 -3.86
CA GLU A 151 13.77 28.41 -4.41
C GLU A 151 14.17 28.36 -5.89
N VAL A 152 13.81 29.36 -6.68
CA VAL A 152 14.22 29.47 -8.09
C VAL A 152 15.73 29.58 -8.24
N LYS A 153 16.42 30.32 -7.35
CA LYS A 153 17.89 30.37 -7.34
C LYS A 153 18.51 29.02 -7.00
N LYS A 154 17.97 28.32 -6.02
CA LYS A 154 18.43 26.98 -5.64
C LYS A 154 18.24 25.96 -6.77
N GLU A 155 17.10 26.01 -7.45
CA GLU A 155 16.84 25.16 -8.62
C GLU A 155 17.85 25.44 -9.76
N LEU A 156 18.10 26.72 -10.07
CA LEU A 156 19.13 27.08 -11.07
C LEU A 156 20.53 26.58 -10.68
N LEU A 157 20.87 26.67 -9.41
CA LEU A 157 22.13 26.17 -8.91
C LEU A 157 22.25 24.66 -9.07
N GLN A 158 21.17 23.93 -8.73
CA GLN A 158 21.09 22.49 -8.94
C GLN A 158 21.24 22.12 -10.43
N GLN A 159 20.55 22.83 -11.32
CA GLN A 159 20.67 22.62 -12.77
C GLN A 159 22.10 22.88 -13.26
N LYS A 160 22.78 23.89 -12.75
CA LYS A 160 24.19 24.17 -13.07
C LYS A 160 25.12 23.03 -12.61
N PHE A 161 24.92 22.49 -11.39
CA PHE A 161 25.67 21.34 -10.93
C PHE A 161 25.38 20.10 -11.75
N GLN A 162 24.11 19.85 -12.06
CA GLN A 162 23.74 18.73 -12.91
C GLN A 162 24.43 18.85 -14.27
N ALA A 163 24.38 20.01 -14.92
CA ALA A 163 25.09 20.25 -16.16
C ALA A 163 26.60 20.04 -16.01
N LEU A 164 27.21 20.63 -14.99
CA LEU A 164 28.65 20.49 -14.73
C LEU A 164 29.08 19.01 -14.58
N VAL A 165 28.28 18.21 -13.89
CA VAL A 165 28.54 16.77 -13.66
C VAL A 165 28.25 15.93 -14.90
N THR A 166 27.28 16.33 -15.73
CA THR A 166 26.72 15.46 -16.76
C THR A 166 26.97 15.88 -18.20
N ASP A 167 27.44 17.10 -18.48
CA ASP A 167 27.65 17.59 -19.86
C ASP A 167 28.71 16.80 -20.64
N GLY A 168 29.66 16.17 -19.94
CA GLY A 168 30.66 15.30 -20.57
C GLY A 168 30.20 13.86 -20.80
N ILE A 169 28.97 13.52 -20.40
CA ILE A 169 28.46 12.14 -20.50
C ILE A 169 27.84 11.93 -21.87
N SER A 170 28.24 10.87 -22.55
CA SER A 170 27.67 10.42 -23.83
C SER A 170 27.25 8.97 -23.74
N ALA A 171 26.30 8.59 -24.58
CA ALA A 171 25.97 7.20 -24.83
C ALA A 171 26.83 6.69 -25.98
N SER A 172 27.48 5.55 -25.80
CA SER A 172 28.20 4.90 -26.91
C SER A 172 27.24 4.10 -27.77
N PRO A 173 27.54 3.88 -29.07
CA PRO A 173 26.71 3.04 -29.94
C PRO A 173 26.48 1.63 -29.37
N ASP A 174 27.51 1.06 -28.72
CA ASP A 174 27.40 -0.28 -28.10
C ASP A 174 26.43 -0.29 -26.92
N GLU A 175 26.40 0.77 -26.08
CA GLU A 175 25.44 0.91 -24.99
C GLU A 175 24.02 1.06 -25.51
N VAL A 176 23.83 1.87 -26.55
CA VAL A 176 22.51 2.07 -27.20
C VAL A 176 22.01 0.76 -27.80
N GLN A 177 22.88 0.02 -28.49
CA GLN A 177 22.51 -1.27 -29.04
C GLN A 177 22.23 -2.32 -27.97
N ALA A 178 22.99 -2.31 -26.88
CA ALA A 178 22.77 -3.21 -25.75
C ALA A 178 21.41 -2.94 -25.09
N GLU A 179 21.06 -1.66 -24.89
CA GLU A 179 19.77 -1.29 -24.30
C GLU A 179 18.59 -1.63 -25.22
N TYR A 180 18.76 -1.41 -26.54
CA TYR A 180 17.76 -1.86 -27.51
C TYR A 180 17.53 -3.37 -27.44
N ARG A 181 18.61 -4.18 -27.34
CA ARG A 181 18.51 -5.64 -27.14
C ARG A 181 17.82 -5.98 -25.83
N ASN A 182 18.16 -5.29 -24.74
CA ASN A 182 17.55 -5.52 -23.42
C ASN A 182 16.03 -5.35 -23.45
N GLN A 183 15.54 -4.37 -24.21
CA GLN A 183 14.12 -4.05 -24.29
C GLN A 183 13.36 -4.90 -25.32
N ASN A 184 14.00 -5.29 -26.42
CA ASN A 184 13.31 -5.83 -27.61
C ASN A 184 13.66 -7.27 -27.97
N GLU A 185 14.84 -7.78 -27.59
CA GLU A 185 15.17 -9.19 -27.74
C GLU A 185 14.32 -10.02 -26.80
N LYS A 186 13.58 -10.98 -27.34
CA LYS A 186 12.63 -11.79 -26.57
C LYS A 186 12.94 -13.28 -26.70
N ILE A 187 12.73 -13.97 -25.61
CA ILE A 187 12.78 -15.42 -25.54
C ILE A 187 11.46 -15.97 -25.02
N LYS A 188 11.16 -17.21 -25.41
CA LYS A 188 10.08 -18.00 -24.87
C LYS A 188 10.67 -19.24 -24.26
N LEU A 189 10.32 -19.55 -23.04
CA LEU A 189 10.87 -20.67 -22.28
C LEU A 189 9.79 -21.70 -22.01
N ASP A 190 10.12 -22.97 -22.25
CA ASP A 190 9.46 -24.07 -21.56
C ASP A 190 10.15 -24.24 -20.22
N TYR A 191 9.41 -24.30 -19.13
CA TYR A 191 10.00 -24.41 -17.81
C TYR A 191 9.18 -25.29 -16.87
N VAL A 192 9.87 -25.85 -15.88
CA VAL A 192 9.30 -26.60 -14.77
C VAL A 192 9.63 -25.86 -13.50
N LEU A 193 8.60 -25.51 -12.74
CA LEU A 193 8.72 -24.95 -11.39
C LEU A 193 8.61 -26.07 -10.36
N ILE A 194 9.66 -26.27 -9.60
CA ILE A 194 9.73 -27.29 -8.55
C ILE A 194 9.64 -26.58 -7.20
N LYS A 195 8.51 -26.75 -6.54
CA LYS A 195 8.23 -26.18 -5.23
C LYS A 195 8.53 -27.21 -4.14
N PRO A 196 9.35 -26.89 -3.13
CA PRO A 196 9.58 -27.79 -1.99
C PRO A 196 8.28 -28.19 -1.28
N GLU A 197 7.31 -27.28 -1.21
CA GLU A 197 6.01 -27.52 -0.57
C GLU A 197 5.28 -28.72 -1.18
N ASP A 198 5.31 -28.87 -2.52
CA ASP A 198 4.67 -29.96 -3.25
C ASP A 198 5.39 -31.32 -3.04
N LEU A 199 6.60 -31.26 -2.48
CA LEU A 199 7.42 -32.45 -2.24
C LEU A 199 7.42 -32.91 -0.78
N GLN A 200 6.89 -32.13 0.17
CA GLN A 200 6.86 -32.47 1.59
C GLN A 200 6.19 -33.83 1.85
N SER A 201 5.10 -34.12 1.15
CA SER A 201 4.39 -35.40 1.26
C SER A 201 5.16 -36.62 0.69
N LYS A 202 6.19 -36.34 -0.14
CA LYS A 202 7.04 -37.36 -0.75
C LYS A 202 8.31 -37.63 0.07
N VAL A 203 8.52 -36.88 1.16
CA VAL A 203 9.64 -37.12 2.09
C VAL A 203 9.26 -38.27 3.03
N GLU A 204 9.99 -39.36 2.91
CA GLU A 204 9.89 -40.46 3.87
C GLU A 204 10.50 -40.00 5.20
N VAL A 205 9.82 -40.38 6.28
CA VAL A 205 10.19 -39.98 7.64
C VAL A 205 10.26 -41.25 8.49
N SER A 206 11.43 -41.56 9.01
CA SER A 206 11.60 -42.63 9.98
C SER A 206 11.83 -42.07 11.38
N ASP A 207 11.50 -42.84 12.42
CA ASP A 207 11.75 -42.43 13.82
C ASP A 207 13.25 -42.19 14.07
N ALA A 208 14.14 -42.93 13.41
CA ALA A 208 15.59 -42.72 13.49
C ALA A 208 16.02 -41.38 12.90
N ASP A 209 15.43 -40.96 11.75
CA ASP A 209 15.70 -39.68 11.13
C ASP A 209 15.22 -38.53 12.01
N LEU A 210 14.01 -38.65 12.58
CA LEU A 210 13.47 -37.66 13.51
C LEU A 210 14.32 -37.52 14.76
N ALA A 211 14.78 -38.64 15.33
CA ALA A 211 15.64 -38.60 16.50
C ALA A 211 16.98 -37.91 16.20
N ALA A 212 17.60 -38.22 15.06
CA ALA A 212 18.86 -37.59 14.64
C ALA A 212 18.66 -36.10 14.35
N PHE A 213 17.57 -35.73 13.68
CA PHE A 213 17.22 -34.37 13.36
C PHE A 213 16.93 -33.54 14.62
N PHE A 214 16.17 -34.12 15.55
CA PHE A 214 15.87 -33.50 16.84
C PHE A 214 17.16 -33.24 17.64
N GLU A 215 18.02 -34.20 17.81
CA GLU A 215 19.27 -34.04 18.58
C GLU A 215 20.16 -32.94 17.97
N LYS A 216 20.25 -32.88 16.64
CA LYS A 216 20.98 -31.81 15.93
C LYS A 216 20.40 -30.42 16.16
N ASN A 217 19.08 -30.32 16.30
CA ASN A 217 18.32 -29.08 16.35
C ASN A 217 17.67 -28.82 17.72
N LYS A 218 18.00 -29.53 18.75
CA LYS A 218 17.35 -29.57 20.07
C LYS A 218 17.10 -28.23 20.69
N ALA A 219 18.03 -27.27 20.50
CA ALA A 219 17.91 -25.90 21.01
C ALA A 219 16.72 -25.10 20.41
N ARG A 220 16.17 -25.55 19.28
CA ARG A 220 15.01 -24.90 18.63
C ARG A 220 13.68 -25.36 19.21
N TYR A 221 13.66 -26.52 19.88
CA TYR A 221 12.46 -27.17 20.36
C TYR A 221 12.29 -26.93 21.85
N VAL A 222 11.68 -25.79 22.16
CA VAL A 222 11.32 -25.40 23.52
C VAL A 222 9.82 -25.47 23.63
N VAL A 223 9.31 -26.20 24.62
CA VAL A 223 7.90 -26.14 25.00
C VAL A 223 7.72 -24.85 25.76
N PRO A 224 6.86 -23.93 25.30
CA PRO A 224 6.64 -22.66 25.96
C PRO A 224 5.97 -22.85 27.31
N GLU A 225 6.01 -21.83 28.15
CA GLU A 225 5.23 -21.80 29.38
C GLU A 225 3.74 -21.93 29.06
N ARG A 226 3.05 -22.81 29.79
CA ARG A 226 1.62 -23.05 29.69
C ARG A 226 0.95 -22.84 31.02
N ARG A 227 -0.23 -22.26 30.99
CA ARG A 227 -1.01 -22.00 32.20
C ARG A 227 -2.40 -22.59 32.10
N THR A 228 -2.85 -23.20 33.19
CA THR A 228 -4.25 -23.58 33.35
C THR A 228 -4.94 -22.49 34.17
N VAL A 229 -6.05 -21.99 33.67
CA VAL A 229 -6.74 -20.82 34.21
C VAL A 229 -8.20 -21.13 34.42
N ASP A 230 -8.69 -20.93 35.63
CA ASP A 230 -10.11 -20.87 35.93
C ASP A 230 -10.60 -19.44 35.66
N TYR A 231 -11.79 -19.30 35.11
CA TYR A 231 -12.38 -18.00 34.85
C TYR A 231 -13.85 -17.91 35.29
N ALA A 232 -14.27 -16.70 35.59
CA ALA A 232 -15.68 -16.35 35.81
C ALA A 232 -16.02 -15.18 34.87
N MET A 233 -17.09 -15.31 34.11
CA MET A 233 -17.53 -14.34 33.11
C MET A 233 -18.90 -13.77 33.46
N LEU A 234 -18.97 -12.46 33.55
CA LEU A 234 -20.21 -11.70 33.60
C LEU A 234 -20.67 -11.47 32.18
N ASP A 235 -21.57 -12.34 31.71
CA ASP A 235 -21.98 -12.42 30.32
C ASP A 235 -23.03 -11.36 29.98
N LEU A 236 -22.74 -10.52 28.96
CA LEU A 236 -23.66 -9.46 28.49
C LEU A 236 -24.94 -10.02 27.91
N ASP A 237 -24.89 -11.16 27.21
CA ASP A 237 -26.09 -11.75 26.63
C ASP A 237 -27.05 -12.29 27.71
N GLN A 238 -26.48 -12.85 28.79
CA GLN A 238 -27.30 -13.23 29.96
C GLN A 238 -27.92 -12.03 30.64
N LEU A 239 -27.17 -10.97 30.85
CA LEU A 239 -27.70 -9.73 31.46
C LEU A 239 -28.76 -9.10 30.57
N LYS A 240 -28.58 -9.11 29.24
CA LYS A 240 -29.55 -8.64 28.24
C LYS A 240 -30.87 -9.41 28.30
N GLN A 241 -30.81 -10.74 28.40
CA GLN A 241 -32.03 -11.57 28.54
C GLN A 241 -32.84 -11.26 29.79
N HIS A 242 -32.19 -10.78 30.85
CA HIS A 242 -32.83 -10.44 32.10
C HIS A 242 -33.12 -8.94 32.26
N ALA A 243 -32.68 -8.13 31.29
CA ALA A 243 -32.91 -6.69 31.31
C ALA A 243 -34.39 -6.36 31.15
N GLN A 244 -34.97 -5.67 32.13
CA GLN A 244 -36.37 -5.25 32.04
C GLN A 244 -36.44 -3.90 31.30
N VAL A 245 -37.05 -3.88 30.14
CA VAL A 245 -37.36 -2.68 29.37
C VAL A 245 -38.87 -2.45 29.44
N SER A 246 -39.28 -1.30 29.93
CA SER A 246 -40.71 -0.93 29.97
C SER A 246 -41.12 -0.32 28.63
N GLU A 247 -42.42 -0.46 28.29
CA GLU A 247 -42.96 0.18 27.11
C GLU A 247 -42.85 1.72 27.14
N ASP A 248 -42.85 2.28 28.35
CA ASP A 248 -42.66 3.73 28.50
C ASP A 248 -41.21 4.14 28.15
N ASP A 249 -40.19 3.34 28.53
CA ASP A 249 -38.80 3.55 28.12
C ASP A 249 -38.68 3.48 26.59
N GLU A 250 -39.32 2.49 25.99
CA GLU A 250 -39.32 2.31 24.52
C GLU A 250 -39.93 3.51 23.81
N LYS A 251 -41.05 4.03 24.29
CA LYS A 251 -41.72 5.22 23.72
C LYS A 251 -40.88 6.48 23.88
N ILE A 252 -40.27 6.66 25.05
CA ILE A 252 -39.36 7.80 25.31
C ILE A 252 -38.18 7.74 24.34
N TYR A 253 -37.58 6.56 24.16
CA TYR A 253 -36.47 6.36 23.23
C TYR A 253 -36.88 6.67 21.80
N TYR A 254 -38.00 6.14 21.33
CA TYR A 254 -38.54 6.41 20.01
C TYR A 254 -38.75 7.91 19.76
N GLN A 255 -39.35 8.62 20.72
CA GLN A 255 -39.61 10.06 20.61
C GLN A 255 -38.31 10.87 20.57
N GLY A 256 -37.33 10.49 21.40
CA GLY A 256 -36.02 11.15 21.46
C GLY A 256 -35.16 10.91 20.23
N HIS A 257 -35.42 9.81 19.49
CA HIS A 257 -34.64 9.41 18.33
C HIS A 257 -35.46 9.32 17.04
N ILE A 258 -36.55 10.06 16.94
CA ILE A 258 -37.50 9.97 15.82
C ILE A 258 -36.86 10.23 14.45
N ASP A 259 -35.78 11.01 14.42
CA ASP A 259 -35.04 11.30 13.21
C ASP A 259 -34.32 10.06 12.63
N GLN A 260 -33.94 9.10 13.45
CA GLN A 260 -33.32 7.84 13.03
C GLN A 260 -34.32 6.90 12.31
N TYR A 261 -35.61 7.10 12.55
CA TYR A 261 -36.69 6.29 11.97
C TYR A 261 -37.32 6.92 10.72
N LYS A 262 -36.71 7.99 10.20
CA LYS A 262 -37.13 8.60 8.94
C LYS A 262 -36.60 7.78 7.77
N VAL A 263 -37.50 7.32 6.96
CA VAL A 263 -37.24 6.64 5.68
C VAL A 263 -37.20 7.72 4.59
N GLU A 264 -36.13 7.77 3.85
CA GLU A 264 -35.95 8.76 2.77
C GLU A 264 -36.84 8.45 1.55
N ASP A 265 -37.19 9.53 0.83
CA ASP A 265 -37.90 9.43 -0.45
C ASP A 265 -36.93 8.97 -1.55
N LYS A 266 -37.10 7.75 -2.03
CA LYS A 266 -36.25 7.12 -3.06
C LYS A 266 -37.07 6.55 -4.20
N ALA A 267 -36.53 6.66 -5.41
CA ALA A 267 -37.12 6.04 -6.59
C ALA A 267 -36.05 5.21 -7.32
N HIS A 268 -36.35 3.95 -7.59
CA HIS A 268 -35.57 3.14 -8.50
C HIS A 268 -36.07 3.38 -9.91
N VAL A 269 -35.26 3.96 -10.76
CA VAL A 269 -35.69 4.42 -12.08
C VAL A 269 -34.81 3.90 -13.20
N ALA A 270 -35.39 3.67 -14.34
CA ALA A 270 -34.71 3.54 -15.61
C ALA A 270 -35.13 4.67 -16.54
N HIS A 271 -34.24 5.06 -17.46
CA HIS A 271 -34.57 6.11 -18.42
C HIS A 271 -34.06 5.85 -19.84
N ILE A 272 -34.70 6.51 -20.80
CA ILE A 272 -34.24 6.60 -22.19
C ILE A 272 -33.98 8.07 -22.47
N LEU A 273 -32.76 8.43 -22.85
CA LEU A 273 -32.34 9.80 -23.17
C LEU A 273 -32.19 9.97 -24.69
N PHE A 274 -32.79 11.01 -25.21
CA PHE A 274 -32.57 11.56 -26.56
C PHE A 274 -31.91 12.92 -26.42
N LYS A 275 -30.60 13.03 -26.71
CA LYS A 275 -29.80 14.24 -26.51
C LYS A 275 -30.20 15.34 -27.51
N THR A 276 -30.32 16.57 -26.98
CA THR A 276 -30.60 17.76 -27.81
C THR A 276 -29.53 18.84 -27.68
N VAL A 277 -28.49 18.61 -26.89
CA VAL A 277 -27.40 19.56 -26.70
C VAL A 277 -26.63 19.78 -28.02
N GLY A 278 -26.51 21.03 -28.44
CA GLY A 278 -25.80 21.40 -29.68
C GLY A 278 -26.61 21.15 -30.98
N LYS A 279 -27.94 20.87 -30.88
CA LYS A 279 -28.81 20.63 -32.02
C LYS A 279 -29.60 21.87 -32.39
N THR A 280 -29.92 22.00 -33.68
CA THR A 280 -30.80 23.05 -34.21
C THR A 280 -32.28 22.77 -33.90
N ASP A 281 -33.13 23.80 -33.96
CA ASP A 281 -34.57 23.64 -33.66
C ASP A 281 -35.25 22.60 -34.58
N ALA A 282 -34.85 22.49 -35.85
CA ALA A 282 -35.36 21.49 -36.79
C ALA A 282 -34.95 20.07 -36.36
N GLU A 283 -33.71 19.86 -35.97
CA GLU A 283 -33.20 18.57 -35.45
C GLU A 283 -33.89 18.21 -34.14
N ILE A 284 -34.10 19.18 -33.25
CA ILE A 284 -34.84 18.96 -31.97
C ILE A 284 -36.27 18.50 -32.22
N ALA A 285 -36.94 19.05 -33.23
CA ALA A 285 -38.31 18.61 -33.61
C ALA A 285 -38.34 17.16 -34.08
N GLU A 286 -37.38 16.73 -34.90
CA GLU A 286 -37.26 15.34 -35.35
C GLU A 286 -36.89 14.39 -34.18
N ILE A 287 -35.98 14.81 -33.30
CA ILE A 287 -35.64 14.04 -32.09
C ILE A 287 -36.86 13.88 -31.18
N LYS A 288 -37.65 14.95 -31.01
CA LYS A 288 -38.91 14.89 -30.23
C LYS A 288 -39.89 13.87 -30.82
N LYS A 289 -40.08 13.88 -32.13
CA LYS A 289 -40.98 12.91 -32.81
C LYS A 289 -40.52 11.47 -32.58
N LYS A 290 -39.19 11.22 -32.70
CA LYS A 290 -38.60 9.91 -32.39
C LYS A 290 -38.83 9.50 -30.93
N ALA A 291 -38.66 10.44 -30.00
CA ALA A 291 -38.90 10.19 -28.59
C ALA A 291 -40.39 9.90 -28.29
N ASP A 292 -41.33 10.63 -28.93
CA ASP A 292 -42.77 10.39 -28.81
C ASP A 292 -43.15 8.99 -29.34
N ASP A 293 -42.54 8.53 -30.46
CA ASP A 293 -42.76 7.18 -31.01
C ASP A 293 -42.26 6.08 -30.06
N VAL A 294 -41.10 6.28 -29.42
CA VAL A 294 -40.55 5.33 -28.44
C VAL A 294 -41.36 5.34 -27.14
N LEU A 295 -41.83 6.51 -26.71
CA LEU A 295 -42.75 6.64 -25.58
C LEU A 295 -44.03 5.86 -25.81
N ALA A 296 -44.64 5.99 -27.00
CA ALA A 296 -45.83 5.23 -27.37
C ALA A 296 -45.59 3.72 -27.27
N LYS A 297 -44.45 3.21 -27.79
CA LYS A 297 -44.06 1.79 -27.67
C LYS A 297 -43.94 1.36 -26.21
N ALA A 298 -43.27 2.16 -25.39
CA ALA A 298 -43.08 1.87 -23.98
C ALA A 298 -44.43 1.79 -23.24
N LYS A 299 -45.31 2.76 -23.48
CA LYS A 299 -46.67 2.78 -22.88
C LYS A 299 -47.58 1.66 -23.38
N HIS A 300 -47.33 1.13 -24.60
CA HIS A 300 -48.07 -0.04 -25.14
C HIS A 300 -47.47 -1.39 -24.72
N GLY A 301 -46.54 -1.41 -23.74
CA GLY A 301 -46.05 -2.65 -23.12
C GLY A 301 -44.81 -3.26 -23.75
N SER A 302 -44.10 -2.56 -24.64
CA SER A 302 -42.80 -2.99 -25.11
C SER A 302 -41.79 -3.01 -23.93
N ASN A 303 -40.87 -3.95 -23.94
CA ASN A 303 -39.87 -4.04 -22.88
C ASN A 303 -39.00 -2.75 -22.82
N PHE A 304 -39.07 -2.04 -21.68
CA PHE A 304 -38.41 -0.76 -21.51
C PHE A 304 -36.87 -0.87 -21.62
N ALA A 305 -36.29 -1.91 -21.06
CA ALA A 305 -34.86 -2.14 -21.12
C ALA A 305 -34.34 -2.37 -22.55
N ASP A 306 -35.11 -3.07 -23.37
CA ASP A 306 -34.77 -3.29 -24.77
C ASP A 306 -34.88 -1.98 -25.59
N LEU A 307 -35.92 -1.18 -25.30
CA LEU A 307 -36.06 0.16 -25.89
C LEU A 307 -34.90 1.07 -25.47
N ALA A 308 -34.49 1.02 -24.21
CA ALA A 308 -33.32 1.77 -23.74
C ALA A 308 -32.02 1.34 -24.43
N LYS A 309 -31.76 0.04 -24.56
CA LYS A 309 -30.62 -0.49 -25.30
C LYS A 309 -30.65 -0.07 -26.78
N GLN A 310 -31.79 0.04 -27.38
CA GLN A 310 -31.92 0.39 -28.79
C GLN A 310 -31.81 1.89 -29.03
N TYR A 311 -32.48 2.71 -28.21
CA TYR A 311 -32.72 4.12 -28.51
C TYR A 311 -32.04 5.10 -27.58
N SER A 312 -31.64 4.71 -26.36
CA SER A 312 -31.02 5.64 -25.40
C SER A 312 -29.62 6.09 -25.85
N GLU A 313 -29.32 7.36 -25.61
CA GLU A 313 -28.01 7.96 -25.82
C GLU A 313 -27.30 8.22 -24.49
N ASP A 314 -27.84 7.66 -23.40
CA ASP A 314 -27.22 7.71 -22.07
C ASP A 314 -26.20 6.58 -21.86
N THR A 315 -25.29 6.77 -20.90
CA THR A 315 -24.27 5.77 -20.54
C THR A 315 -24.84 4.51 -19.91
N THR A 316 -26.07 4.59 -19.39
CA THR A 316 -26.81 3.44 -18.84
C THR A 316 -27.52 2.59 -19.90
N LYS A 317 -27.41 2.95 -21.18
CA LYS A 317 -28.01 2.26 -22.33
C LYS A 317 -27.86 0.75 -22.26
N ASP A 318 -26.64 0.27 -22.10
CA ASP A 318 -26.31 -1.17 -22.11
C ASP A 318 -26.89 -1.92 -20.89
N LYS A 319 -27.19 -1.18 -19.83
CA LYS A 319 -27.88 -1.68 -18.63
C LYS A 319 -29.42 -1.56 -18.72
N GLY A 320 -29.97 -1.29 -19.92
CA GLY A 320 -31.39 -1.10 -20.10
C GLY A 320 -31.90 0.24 -19.56
N GLY A 321 -31.04 1.23 -19.44
CA GLY A 321 -31.36 2.56 -18.92
C GLY A 321 -31.45 2.64 -17.39
N ASP A 322 -31.13 1.58 -16.65
CA ASP A 322 -31.25 1.52 -15.19
C ASP A 322 -30.24 2.46 -14.51
N LEU A 323 -30.77 3.43 -13.74
CA LEU A 323 -30.01 4.39 -12.92
C LEU A 323 -29.88 3.93 -11.45
N GLY A 324 -30.57 2.85 -11.07
CA GLY A 324 -30.67 2.43 -9.67
C GLY A 324 -31.60 3.33 -8.84
N TRP A 325 -31.37 3.30 -7.53
CA TRP A 325 -32.08 4.14 -6.59
C TRP A 325 -31.55 5.56 -6.59
N ILE A 326 -32.41 6.54 -6.87
CA ILE A 326 -32.11 7.97 -6.77
C ILE A 326 -32.82 8.58 -5.56
N VAL A 327 -32.19 9.60 -4.97
CA VAL A 327 -32.75 10.44 -3.90
C VAL A 327 -33.03 11.84 -4.43
N ARG A 328 -33.86 12.62 -3.73
CA ARG A 328 -34.12 14.01 -4.11
C ARG A 328 -32.84 14.84 -4.08
N GLY A 329 -32.70 15.75 -5.04
CA GLY A 329 -31.52 16.58 -5.25
C GLY A 329 -30.39 15.92 -6.03
N GLN A 330 -30.53 14.65 -6.44
CA GLN A 330 -29.49 13.92 -7.17
C GLN A 330 -29.57 14.10 -8.70
N THR A 331 -30.75 14.48 -9.21
CA THR A 331 -30.99 14.66 -10.65
C THR A 331 -31.50 16.08 -10.96
N VAL A 332 -31.55 16.42 -12.25
CA VAL A 332 -32.08 17.74 -12.66
C VAL A 332 -33.56 17.88 -12.29
N PRO A 333 -34.03 19.09 -11.94
CA PRO A 333 -35.35 19.31 -11.35
C PRO A 333 -36.54 18.70 -12.15
N GLU A 334 -36.49 18.80 -13.47
CA GLU A 334 -37.57 18.28 -14.33
C GLU A 334 -37.63 16.76 -14.33
N PHE A 335 -36.44 16.11 -14.31
CA PHE A 335 -36.33 14.65 -14.22
C PHE A 335 -36.79 14.18 -12.84
N GLU A 336 -36.34 14.84 -11.79
CA GLU A 336 -36.71 14.56 -10.41
C GLU A 336 -38.22 14.67 -10.21
N ALA A 337 -38.82 15.78 -10.63
CA ALA A 337 -40.24 16.02 -10.51
C ALA A 337 -41.05 14.88 -11.18
N ALA A 338 -40.66 14.43 -12.36
CA ALA A 338 -41.30 13.32 -13.04
C ALA A 338 -41.10 11.98 -12.32
N ALA A 339 -39.86 11.64 -11.97
CA ALA A 339 -39.52 10.37 -11.32
C ALA A 339 -40.21 10.20 -9.96
N PHE A 340 -40.29 11.28 -9.19
CA PHE A 340 -40.88 11.25 -7.85
C PHE A 340 -42.41 11.49 -7.81
N SER A 341 -43.03 11.89 -8.91
CA SER A 341 -44.50 12.02 -8.99
C SER A 341 -45.22 10.73 -9.37
N LEU A 342 -44.48 9.79 -9.97
CA LEU A 342 -45.06 8.57 -10.52
C LEU A 342 -45.06 7.42 -9.52
N PRO A 343 -46.10 6.58 -9.52
CA PRO A 343 -46.11 5.35 -8.75
C PRO A 343 -45.21 4.28 -9.35
N LYS A 344 -44.87 3.27 -8.54
CA LYS A 344 -44.13 2.07 -8.97
C LYS A 344 -44.76 1.44 -10.22
N GLY A 345 -43.92 1.08 -11.18
CA GLY A 345 -44.31 0.43 -12.45
C GLY A 345 -44.73 1.40 -13.56
N SER A 346 -44.83 2.70 -13.28
CA SER A 346 -45.32 3.68 -14.25
C SER A 346 -44.21 4.24 -15.12
N ILE A 347 -44.60 4.71 -16.32
CA ILE A 347 -43.74 5.38 -17.29
C ILE A 347 -44.20 6.84 -17.40
N SER A 348 -43.25 7.78 -17.39
CA SER A 348 -43.50 9.21 -17.51
C SER A 348 -44.03 9.58 -18.89
N ASP A 349 -44.62 10.78 -19.00
CA ASP A 349 -44.63 11.49 -20.28
C ASP A 349 -43.24 11.91 -20.70
N LEU A 350 -43.10 12.49 -21.89
CA LEU A 350 -41.80 12.97 -22.37
C LEU A 350 -41.34 14.17 -21.52
N VAL A 351 -40.24 13.98 -20.79
CA VAL A 351 -39.66 14.99 -19.90
C VAL A 351 -38.54 15.72 -20.63
N LYS A 352 -38.64 17.05 -20.75
CA LYS A 352 -37.61 17.88 -21.34
C LYS A 352 -36.68 18.42 -20.25
N THR A 353 -35.38 18.21 -20.40
CA THR A 353 -34.33 18.76 -19.53
C THR A 353 -33.29 19.51 -20.36
N GLN A 354 -32.29 20.08 -19.71
CA GLN A 354 -31.15 20.70 -20.39
C GLN A 354 -30.33 19.71 -21.25
N TYR A 355 -30.41 18.41 -21.00
CA TYR A 355 -29.69 17.37 -21.77
C TYR A 355 -30.46 16.85 -22.97
N GLY A 356 -31.78 16.97 -22.95
CA GLY A 356 -32.63 16.47 -24.01
C GLY A 356 -34.00 15.99 -23.52
N PHE A 357 -34.59 15.04 -24.25
CA PHE A 357 -35.87 14.43 -23.90
C PHE A 357 -35.62 13.08 -23.20
N HIS A 358 -36.29 12.88 -22.07
CA HIS A 358 -36.22 11.67 -21.29
C HIS A 358 -37.57 10.97 -21.24
N ILE A 359 -37.55 9.65 -21.31
CA ILE A 359 -38.67 8.77 -20.92
C ILE A 359 -38.19 8.07 -19.66
N ILE A 360 -38.96 8.14 -18.58
CA ILE A 360 -38.56 7.62 -17.27
C ILE A 360 -39.54 6.51 -16.87
N GLN A 361 -39.00 5.36 -16.47
CA GLN A 361 -39.78 4.29 -15.84
C GLN A 361 -39.43 4.21 -14.36
N VAL A 362 -40.43 4.26 -13.49
CA VAL A 362 -40.26 4.00 -12.06
C VAL A 362 -40.37 2.49 -11.81
N ILE A 363 -39.26 1.84 -11.55
CA ILE A 363 -39.19 0.41 -11.30
C ILE A 363 -39.71 0.09 -9.90
N ASP A 364 -39.27 0.89 -8.92
CA ASP A 364 -39.73 0.79 -7.54
C ASP A 364 -39.77 2.16 -6.86
N ARG A 365 -40.49 2.27 -5.75
CA ARG A 365 -40.73 3.53 -5.07
C ARG A 365 -40.74 3.36 -3.55
N GLN A 366 -39.91 4.10 -2.86
CA GLN A 366 -39.92 4.22 -1.41
C GLN A 366 -40.33 5.66 -1.05
N VAL A 367 -41.53 5.82 -0.53
CA VAL A 367 -42.02 7.15 -0.15
C VAL A 367 -41.47 7.53 1.23
N ALA A 368 -41.05 8.78 1.37
CA ALA A 368 -40.64 9.30 2.66
C ALA A 368 -41.72 9.13 3.72
N ARG A 369 -41.35 8.52 4.82
CA ARG A 369 -42.24 8.38 5.98
C ARG A 369 -41.38 8.22 7.24
N THR A 370 -42.00 8.43 8.37
CA THR A 370 -41.43 7.98 9.64
C THR A 370 -41.99 6.59 9.94
N GLN A 371 -41.10 5.62 10.24
CA GLN A 371 -41.52 4.30 10.71
C GLN A 371 -42.29 4.50 12.02
N THR A 372 -43.42 3.78 12.18
CA THR A 372 -44.22 3.86 13.40
C THR A 372 -43.50 3.19 14.57
N PHE A 373 -43.85 3.55 15.79
CA PHE A 373 -43.35 2.90 16.99
C PHE A 373 -43.51 1.37 16.94
N ASP A 374 -44.68 0.87 16.50
CA ASP A 374 -44.91 -0.58 16.41
C ASP A 374 -44.00 -1.29 15.42
N GLU A 375 -43.61 -0.62 14.33
CA GLU A 375 -42.69 -1.19 13.33
C GLU A 375 -41.26 -1.35 13.87
N VAL A 376 -40.85 -0.50 14.81
CA VAL A 376 -39.48 -0.46 15.34
C VAL A 376 -39.38 -0.90 16.79
N LYS A 377 -40.49 -1.19 17.45
CA LYS A 377 -40.58 -1.54 18.86
C LYS A 377 -39.63 -2.66 19.25
N ALA A 378 -39.58 -3.75 18.48
CA ALA A 378 -38.70 -4.87 18.78
C ALA A 378 -37.20 -4.50 18.71
N ALA A 379 -36.84 -3.65 17.74
CA ALA A 379 -35.46 -3.15 17.59
C ALA A 379 -35.08 -2.21 18.74
N ILE A 380 -36.01 -1.34 19.15
CA ILE A 380 -35.81 -0.43 20.31
C ILE A 380 -35.67 -1.23 21.59
N GLN A 381 -36.53 -2.23 21.81
CA GLN A 381 -36.45 -3.11 22.98
C GLN A 381 -35.10 -3.81 23.06
N ASP A 382 -34.62 -4.35 21.93
CA ASP A 382 -33.32 -5.02 21.85
C ASP A 382 -32.17 -4.07 22.15
N GLN A 383 -32.21 -2.85 21.61
CA GLN A 383 -31.22 -1.80 21.85
C GLN A 383 -31.19 -1.38 23.32
N LEU A 384 -32.36 -1.09 23.91
CA LEU A 384 -32.45 -0.67 25.32
C LEU A 384 -32.03 -1.80 26.26
N ALA A 385 -32.37 -3.05 25.96
CA ALA A 385 -31.93 -4.20 26.73
C ALA A 385 -30.40 -4.34 26.70
N GLN A 386 -29.78 -4.11 25.56
CA GLN A 386 -28.32 -4.12 25.43
C GLN A 386 -27.67 -2.98 26.21
N GLU A 387 -28.21 -1.76 26.16
CA GLU A 387 -27.70 -0.61 26.90
C GLU A 387 -27.81 -0.83 28.42
N LYS A 388 -28.96 -1.32 28.90
CA LYS A 388 -29.17 -1.66 30.31
C LYS A 388 -28.24 -2.78 30.79
N ALA A 389 -28.02 -3.81 29.94
CA ALA A 389 -27.09 -4.89 30.26
C ALA A 389 -25.66 -4.38 30.37
N ALA A 390 -25.21 -3.53 29.45
CA ALA A 390 -23.88 -2.93 29.48
C ALA A 390 -23.67 -2.06 30.73
N GLN A 391 -24.63 -1.20 31.06
CA GLN A 391 -24.59 -0.36 32.27
C GLN A 391 -24.58 -1.21 33.55
N GLN A 392 -25.38 -2.27 33.60
CA GLN A 392 -25.40 -3.21 34.70
C GLN A 392 -24.07 -3.95 34.83
N ALA A 393 -23.51 -4.42 33.71
CA ALA A 393 -22.22 -5.10 33.69
C ALA A 393 -21.09 -4.21 34.20
N GLU A 394 -21.06 -2.93 33.80
CA GLU A 394 -20.10 -1.95 34.29
C GLU A 394 -20.22 -1.75 35.80
N THR A 395 -21.46 -1.56 36.31
CA THR A 395 -21.72 -1.40 37.71
C THR A 395 -21.29 -2.62 38.52
N VAL A 396 -21.66 -3.83 38.08
CA VAL A 396 -21.31 -5.09 38.74
C VAL A 396 -19.81 -5.34 38.67
N SER A 397 -19.15 -5.03 37.53
CA SER A 397 -17.69 -5.18 37.43
C SER A 397 -16.93 -4.31 38.42
N ALA A 398 -17.40 -3.07 38.65
CA ALA A 398 -16.83 -2.18 39.68
C ALA A 398 -17.01 -2.75 41.10
N GLN A 399 -18.15 -3.39 41.39
CA GLN A 399 -18.39 -4.06 42.67
C GLN A 399 -17.48 -5.29 42.86
N ILE A 400 -17.30 -6.09 41.79
CA ILE A 400 -16.38 -7.22 41.79
C ILE A 400 -14.95 -6.75 42.06
N ALA A 401 -14.51 -5.69 41.40
CA ALA A 401 -13.18 -5.11 41.60
C ALA A 401 -12.97 -4.63 43.03
N GLU A 402 -14.01 -4.05 43.66
CA GLU A 402 -13.97 -3.60 45.04
C GLU A 402 -13.88 -4.79 46.00
N ASP A 403 -14.68 -5.85 45.79
CA ASP A 403 -14.64 -7.06 46.62
C ASP A 403 -13.26 -7.74 46.56
N ILE A 404 -12.69 -7.86 45.39
CA ILE A 404 -11.33 -8.44 45.20
C ILE A 404 -10.30 -7.61 46.00
N ARG A 405 -10.38 -6.28 45.95
CA ARG A 405 -9.45 -5.41 46.68
C ARG A 405 -9.60 -5.48 48.19
N ARG A 406 -10.85 -5.56 48.68
CA ARG A 406 -11.11 -5.55 50.11
C ARG A 406 -10.76 -6.85 50.82
N ALA A 407 -11.03 -7.98 50.16
CA ALA A 407 -10.91 -9.28 50.83
C ALA A 407 -9.48 -9.86 50.76
N GLY A 408 -8.60 -9.29 49.91
CA GLY A 408 -7.22 -9.76 49.70
C GLY A 408 -7.10 -11.12 49.08
N HIS A 409 -7.99 -12.05 49.38
CA HIS A 409 -8.12 -13.35 48.75
C HIS A 409 -9.59 -13.80 48.79
N VAL A 410 -10.22 -13.92 47.64
CA VAL A 410 -11.60 -14.43 47.49
C VAL A 410 -11.55 -15.60 46.52
N PRO A 411 -12.18 -16.74 46.85
CA PRO A 411 -12.32 -17.82 45.86
C PRO A 411 -13.14 -17.35 44.66
N LEU A 412 -12.67 -17.71 43.44
CA LEU A 412 -13.35 -17.34 42.19
C LEU A 412 -14.81 -17.82 42.17
N ASP A 413 -15.07 -19.03 42.68
CA ASP A 413 -16.40 -19.63 42.74
C ASP A 413 -17.37 -18.84 43.64
N ASP A 414 -16.87 -18.23 44.71
CA ASP A 414 -17.71 -17.41 45.60
C ASP A 414 -18.10 -16.08 44.95
N LEU A 415 -17.17 -15.46 44.20
CA LEU A 415 -17.49 -14.31 43.37
C LEU A 415 -18.50 -14.68 42.26
N ALA A 416 -18.26 -15.80 41.60
CA ALA A 416 -19.13 -16.26 40.52
C ALA A 416 -20.57 -16.49 41.01
N LYS A 417 -20.74 -17.11 42.15
CA LYS A 417 -22.07 -17.30 42.81
C LYS A 417 -22.70 -15.98 43.21
N LYS A 418 -21.92 -15.11 43.84
CA LYS A 418 -22.43 -13.79 44.34
C LYS A 418 -22.95 -12.92 43.21
N TYR A 419 -22.29 -12.91 42.07
CA TYR A 419 -22.58 -12.05 40.95
C TYR A 419 -23.24 -12.76 39.75
N ASN A 420 -23.64 -14.02 39.93
CA ASN A 420 -24.27 -14.86 38.91
C ASN A 420 -23.44 -14.92 37.60
N MET A 421 -22.14 -15.17 37.76
CA MET A 421 -21.20 -15.28 36.65
C MET A 421 -21.12 -16.74 36.13
N THR A 422 -20.85 -16.90 34.84
CA THR A 422 -20.55 -18.20 34.23
C THR A 422 -19.11 -18.57 34.48
N THR A 423 -18.84 -19.79 34.99
CA THR A 423 -17.47 -20.27 35.25
C THR A 423 -17.02 -21.26 34.22
N GLY A 424 -15.70 -21.32 34.01
CA GLY A 424 -15.07 -22.30 33.12
C GLY A 424 -13.56 -22.43 33.38
N GLU A 425 -12.92 -23.37 32.68
CA GLU A 425 -11.48 -23.63 32.78
C GLU A 425 -10.86 -23.63 31.38
N ALA A 426 -9.80 -22.85 31.18
CA ALA A 426 -8.94 -22.90 30.01
C ALA A 426 -7.63 -23.62 30.35
N LYS A 427 -7.35 -24.75 29.68
CA LYS A 427 -6.21 -25.62 29.98
C LYS A 427 -5.04 -25.35 29.05
N LEU A 428 -3.84 -25.35 29.60
CA LEU A 428 -2.57 -25.30 28.87
C LEU A 428 -2.48 -24.13 27.87
N VAL A 429 -2.94 -22.97 28.32
CA VAL A 429 -2.94 -21.73 27.53
C VAL A 429 -1.50 -21.28 27.28
N GLU A 430 -1.16 -20.98 26.04
CA GLU A 430 0.11 -20.40 25.62
C GLU A 430 -0.02 -18.89 25.41
N ALA A 431 1.08 -18.13 25.53
CA ALA A 431 1.09 -16.65 25.51
C ALA A 431 0.57 -16.03 24.19
N ASN A 432 0.56 -16.77 23.11
CA ASN A 432 0.08 -16.33 21.79
C ASN A 432 -1.20 -17.03 21.33
N GLN A 433 -1.85 -17.78 22.22
CA GLN A 433 -3.06 -18.53 21.89
C GLN A 433 -4.31 -17.69 22.21
N PRO A 434 -5.13 -17.32 21.22
CA PRO A 434 -6.38 -16.62 21.48
C PRO A 434 -7.37 -17.53 22.22
N LEU A 435 -8.19 -16.91 23.11
CA LEU A 435 -9.23 -17.58 23.90
C LEU A 435 -10.62 -17.03 23.49
N PRO A 436 -11.19 -17.46 22.35
CA PRO A 436 -12.43 -16.89 21.81
C PRO A 436 -13.63 -17.04 22.75
N GLU A 437 -13.60 -18.05 23.63
CA GLU A 437 -14.62 -18.29 24.66
C GLU A 437 -14.71 -17.15 25.66
N LEU A 438 -13.61 -16.44 25.93
CA LEU A 438 -13.55 -15.32 26.86
C LEU A 438 -13.81 -13.96 26.21
N GLY A 439 -13.95 -13.93 24.88
CA GLY A 439 -14.07 -12.73 24.09
C GLY A 439 -12.72 -12.09 23.73
N ASN A 440 -12.77 -11.02 22.93
CA ASN A 440 -11.59 -10.33 22.42
C ASN A 440 -11.09 -9.29 23.43
N SER A 441 -9.93 -9.55 24.02
CA SER A 441 -9.18 -8.54 24.79
C SER A 441 -7.71 -8.94 24.90
N PRO A 442 -6.76 -8.07 24.47
CA PRO A 442 -5.33 -8.32 24.67
C PRO A 442 -4.96 -8.48 26.15
N ALA A 443 -5.72 -7.85 27.04
CA ALA A 443 -5.50 -7.92 28.48
C ALA A 443 -5.71 -9.31 29.07
N ILE A 444 -6.45 -10.22 28.39
CA ILE A 444 -6.67 -11.57 28.89
C ILE A 444 -5.35 -12.32 28.99
N LEU A 445 -4.61 -12.44 27.90
CA LEU A 445 -3.33 -13.16 27.88
C LEU A 445 -2.29 -12.47 28.76
N ASP A 446 -2.24 -11.12 28.72
CA ASP A 446 -1.35 -10.36 29.59
C ASP A 446 -1.59 -10.67 31.07
N ASN A 447 -2.83 -10.66 31.53
CA ASN A 447 -3.17 -11.04 32.91
C ASN A 447 -2.85 -12.50 33.21
N ILE A 448 -3.21 -13.44 32.30
CA ILE A 448 -2.91 -14.86 32.49
C ILE A 448 -1.42 -15.07 32.78
N PHE A 449 -0.52 -14.39 32.07
CA PHE A 449 0.92 -14.61 32.18
C PHE A 449 1.62 -13.76 33.25
N HIS A 450 0.92 -12.80 33.88
CA HIS A 450 1.45 -12.01 35.00
C HIS A 450 0.90 -12.42 36.37
N LEU A 451 -0.28 -13.05 36.45
CA LEU A 451 -0.87 -13.52 37.69
C LEU A 451 -0.07 -14.66 38.34
N ARG A 452 -0.04 -14.70 39.66
CA ARG A 452 0.46 -15.84 40.43
C ARG A 452 -0.66 -16.88 40.63
N PRO A 453 -0.31 -18.15 40.86
CA PRO A 453 -1.31 -19.16 41.18
C PRO A 453 -2.16 -18.76 42.39
N GLY A 454 -3.48 -18.79 42.21
CA GLY A 454 -4.46 -18.43 43.24
C GLY A 454 -4.81 -16.93 43.33
N ASP A 455 -4.07 -16.06 42.64
CA ASP A 455 -4.45 -14.64 42.54
C ASP A 455 -5.61 -14.47 41.53
N LEU A 456 -6.46 -13.47 41.78
CA LEU A 456 -7.52 -13.07 40.85
C LEU A 456 -7.08 -11.83 40.04
N SER A 457 -7.47 -11.80 38.76
CA SER A 457 -7.37 -10.57 37.99
C SER A 457 -8.40 -9.53 38.47
N ALA A 458 -8.18 -8.27 38.16
CA ALA A 458 -9.29 -7.33 38.08
C ALA A 458 -10.25 -7.78 36.96
N PRO A 459 -11.54 -7.34 37.00
CA PRO A 459 -12.44 -7.59 35.87
C PRO A 459 -11.90 -7.02 34.57
N ILE A 460 -11.75 -7.87 33.58
CA ILE A 460 -11.22 -7.53 32.26
C ILE A 460 -12.40 -7.36 31.31
N HIS A 461 -12.53 -6.18 30.69
CA HIS A 461 -13.56 -5.93 29.68
C HIS A 461 -13.26 -6.66 28.37
N THR A 462 -14.28 -7.31 27.82
CA THR A 462 -14.26 -8.00 26.52
C THR A 462 -15.52 -7.67 25.73
N ASP A 463 -15.58 -8.10 24.49
CA ASP A 463 -16.79 -7.98 23.65
C ASP A 463 -17.98 -8.84 24.13
N LYS A 464 -17.73 -9.79 25.04
CA LYS A 464 -18.78 -10.65 25.65
C LYS A 464 -19.18 -10.19 27.06
N GLY A 465 -18.47 -9.23 27.65
CA GLY A 465 -18.71 -8.74 29.00
C GLY A 465 -17.44 -8.58 29.81
N TYR A 466 -17.48 -8.99 31.08
CA TYR A 466 -16.32 -8.88 31.96
C TYR A 466 -15.87 -10.24 32.44
N VAL A 467 -14.57 -10.49 32.41
CA VAL A 467 -13.95 -11.74 32.82
C VAL A 467 -13.03 -11.51 34.01
N VAL A 468 -13.13 -12.36 35.01
CA VAL A 468 -12.16 -12.49 36.12
C VAL A 468 -11.43 -13.80 35.97
N LEU A 469 -10.10 -13.76 36.03
CA LEU A 469 -9.21 -14.90 35.82
C LEU A 469 -8.54 -15.30 37.14
N SER A 470 -8.28 -16.61 37.29
CA SER A 470 -7.43 -17.14 38.34
C SER A 470 -6.51 -18.21 37.74
N VAL A 471 -5.21 -18.05 37.94
CA VAL A 471 -4.24 -19.05 37.50
C VAL A 471 -4.25 -20.22 38.44
N LYS A 472 -4.58 -21.42 37.94
CA LYS A 472 -4.63 -22.67 38.73
C LYS A 472 -3.30 -23.40 38.72
N ASP A 473 -2.63 -23.48 37.56
CA ASP A 473 -1.36 -24.20 37.41
C ASP A 473 -0.46 -23.50 36.38
N ILE A 474 0.84 -23.57 36.61
CA ILE A 474 1.87 -23.04 35.73
C ILE A 474 2.83 -24.17 35.38
N GLN A 475 2.90 -24.49 34.10
CA GLN A 475 3.92 -25.35 33.55
C GLN A 475 5.03 -24.49 32.93
N PRO A 476 6.21 -24.41 33.57
CA PRO A 476 7.27 -23.54 33.08
C PRO A 476 7.78 -24.00 31.72
N ALA A 477 8.28 -23.05 30.93
CA ALA A 477 8.97 -23.36 29.68
C ALA A 477 10.15 -24.32 29.95
N HIS A 478 10.28 -25.34 29.12
CA HIS A 478 11.35 -26.35 29.23
C HIS A 478 11.84 -26.82 27.84
N PRO A 479 13.08 -27.31 27.74
CA PRO A 479 13.53 -28.01 26.54
C PRO A 479 12.59 -29.17 26.24
N GLY A 480 11.99 -29.18 25.06
CA GLY A 480 11.07 -30.23 24.66
C GLY A 480 11.76 -31.58 24.54
N THR A 481 11.04 -32.65 24.85
CA THR A 481 11.41 -34.00 24.48
C THR A 481 10.90 -34.30 23.05
N LEU A 482 11.52 -35.27 22.37
CA LEU A 482 11.04 -35.65 21.02
C LEU A 482 9.56 -36.07 21.02
N ALA A 483 9.09 -36.68 22.09
CA ALA A 483 7.69 -37.10 22.21
C ALA A 483 6.72 -35.88 22.28
N GLU A 484 7.11 -34.83 22.98
CA GLU A 484 6.28 -33.62 23.12
C GLU A 484 6.23 -32.78 21.87
N VAL A 485 7.30 -32.75 21.08
CA VAL A 485 7.45 -31.91 19.88
C VAL A 485 7.49 -32.71 18.59
N HIS A 486 7.08 -33.97 18.63
CA HIS A 486 7.18 -34.91 17.53
C HIS A 486 6.64 -34.36 16.20
N ASP A 487 5.44 -33.82 16.21
CA ASP A 487 4.80 -33.29 14.99
C ASP A 487 5.51 -32.04 14.45
N GLN A 488 6.01 -31.20 15.35
CA GLN A 488 6.81 -30.04 14.97
C GLN A 488 8.12 -30.46 14.33
N VAL A 489 8.83 -31.42 14.94
CA VAL A 489 10.08 -31.99 14.42
C VAL A 489 9.85 -32.67 13.07
N ALA A 490 8.77 -33.42 12.93
CA ALA A 490 8.43 -34.10 11.68
C ALA A 490 8.12 -33.10 10.54
N ASN A 491 7.41 -32.02 10.85
CA ASN A 491 7.11 -30.97 9.87
C ASN A 491 8.37 -30.21 9.47
N ASP A 492 9.23 -29.86 10.42
CA ASP A 492 10.50 -29.17 10.15
C ASP A 492 11.45 -30.05 9.36
N TYR A 493 11.53 -31.32 9.68
CA TYR A 493 12.32 -32.31 8.93
C TYR A 493 11.82 -32.43 7.48
N ARG A 494 10.50 -32.58 7.27
CA ARG A 494 9.91 -32.65 5.93
C ARG A 494 10.21 -31.37 5.14
N ARG A 495 10.10 -30.23 5.79
CA ARG A 495 10.40 -28.94 5.16
C ARG A 495 11.86 -28.85 4.75
N GLU A 496 12.81 -29.20 5.62
CA GLU A 496 14.24 -29.17 5.30
C GLU A 496 14.59 -30.17 4.20
N LYS A 497 14.09 -31.40 4.30
CA LYS A 497 14.33 -32.43 3.30
C LYS A 497 13.64 -32.17 1.96
N SER A 498 12.50 -31.49 1.96
CA SER A 498 11.85 -31.10 0.71
C SER A 498 12.65 -30.04 -0.08
N LEU A 499 13.39 -29.16 0.59
CA LEU A 499 14.32 -28.22 -0.06
C LEU A 499 15.47 -28.97 -0.76
N GLU A 500 16.06 -29.96 -0.08
CA GLU A 500 17.11 -30.82 -0.66
C GLU A 500 16.56 -31.66 -1.83
N LEU A 501 15.38 -32.20 -1.66
CA LEU A 501 14.71 -32.99 -2.69
C LEU A 501 14.37 -32.14 -3.92
N ALA A 502 13.89 -30.92 -3.74
CA ALA A 502 13.58 -30.01 -4.82
C ALA A 502 14.82 -29.72 -5.68
N LYS A 503 15.96 -29.44 -5.03
CA LYS A 503 17.25 -29.27 -5.72
C LYS A 503 17.64 -30.54 -6.49
N THR A 504 17.59 -31.70 -5.84
CA THR A 504 17.95 -32.99 -6.46
C THR A 504 17.06 -33.29 -7.68
N ARG A 505 15.75 -33.01 -7.60
CA ARG A 505 14.82 -33.17 -8.72
C ARG A 505 15.10 -32.21 -9.86
N ALA A 506 15.48 -30.98 -9.56
CA ALA A 506 15.87 -29.99 -10.55
C ALA A 506 17.15 -30.41 -11.29
N ASP A 507 18.16 -30.84 -10.54
CA ASP A 507 19.42 -31.34 -11.11
C ASP A 507 19.20 -32.59 -11.98
N ASP A 508 18.35 -33.53 -11.54
CA ASP A 508 18.02 -34.75 -12.32
C ASP A 508 17.27 -34.41 -13.60
N LEU A 509 16.27 -33.54 -13.54
CA LEU A 509 15.53 -33.05 -14.71
C LEU A 509 16.46 -32.41 -15.74
N ALA A 510 17.30 -31.48 -15.28
CA ALA A 510 18.26 -30.80 -16.15
C ALA A 510 19.25 -31.76 -16.77
N LYS A 511 19.76 -32.73 -16.01
CA LYS A 511 20.69 -33.77 -16.48
C LYS A 511 20.06 -34.65 -17.55
N ARG A 512 18.85 -35.16 -17.34
CA ARG A 512 18.10 -35.98 -18.33
C ARG A 512 17.86 -35.21 -19.62
N ALA A 513 17.35 -33.99 -19.49
CA ALA A 513 17.09 -33.14 -20.66
C ALA A 513 18.36 -32.80 -21.45
N LYS A 514 19.48 -32.52 -20.76
CA LYS A 514 20.77 -32.27 -21.41
C LYS A 514 21.37 -33.52 -22.06
N SER A 515 21.03 -34.73 -21.59
CA SER A 515 21.47 -35.98 -22.20
C SER A 515 20.62 -36.42 -23.43
N GLY A 516 19.65 -35.58 -23.84
CA GLY A 516 18.86 -35.80 -25.04
C GLY A 516 17.45 -36.39 -24.80
N GLU A 517 17.06 -36.64 -23.53
CA GLU A 517 15.68 -37.01 -23.22
C GLU A 517 14.74 -35.83 -23.51
N ASN A 518 13.54 -36.12 -24.02
CA ASN A 518 12.56 -35.08 -24.26
C ASN A 518 12.19 -34.37 -22.94
N PHE A 519 12.29 -33.03 -22.91
CA PHE A 519 12.11 -32.21 -21.72
C PHE A 519 10.77 -32.47 -21.00
N ALA A 520 9.67 -32.54 -21.78
CA ALA A 520 8.34 -32.80 -21.22
C ALA A 520 8.19 -34.24 -20.70
N ALA A 521 8.80 -35.23 -21.37
CA ALA A 521 8.80 -36.61 -20.93
C ALA A 521 9.61 -36.78 -19.65
N ALA A 522 10.78 -36.17 -19.56
CA ALA A 522 11.63 -36.18 -18.35
C ALA A 522 10.91 -35.48 -17.16
N ALA A 523 10.27 -34.35 -17.38
CA ALA A 523 9.49 -33.66 -16.36
C ALA A 523 8.35 -34.55 -15.85
N LYS A 524 7.56 -35.12 -16.74
CA LYS A 524 6.43 -35.98 -16.40
C LYS A 524 6.87 -37.26 -15.64
N ALA A 525 8.01 -37.83 -16.03
CA ALA A 525 8.58 -39.00 -15.31
C ALA A 525 8.97 -38.67 -13.85
N LEU A 526 9.30 -37.39 -13.57
CA LEU A 526 9.59 -36.90 -12.22
C LEU A 526 8.35 -36.38 -11.48
N GLY A 527 7.18 -36.36 -12.15
CA GLY A 527 5.91 -35.93 -11.58
C GLY A 527 5.67 -34.40 -11.64
N PHE A 528 6.24 -33.73 -12.66
CA PHE A 528 6.10 -32.29 -12.87
C PHE A 528 5.50 -31.98 -14.24
N ASP A 529 4.78 -30.85 -14.31
CA ASP A 529 4.23 -30.35 -15.54
C ASP A 529 5.13 -29.23 -16.13
N VAL A 530 5.23 -29.23 -17.46
CA VAL A 530 5.94 -28.17 -18.17
C VAL A 530 4.97 -27.02 -18.43
N LYS A 531 5.40 -25.81 -18.07
CA LYS A 531 4.75 -24.54 -18.43
C LYS A 531 5.54 -23.89 -19.56
N THR A 532 4.84 -23.10 -20.40
CA THR A 532 5.48 -22.30 -21.44
C THR A 532 5.20 -20.83 -21.13
N SER A 533 6.26 -19.99 -21.15
CA SER A 533 6.12 -18.56 -20.94
C SER A 533 5.59 -17.85 -22.18
N ASP A 534 5.08 -16.63 -22.02
CA ASP A 534 5.00 -15.69 -23.13
C ASP A 534 6.40 -15.32 -23.63
N ALA A 535 6.47 -14.65 -24.79
CA ALA A 535 7.72 -14.08 -25.28
C ALA A 535 8.13 -12.87 -24.42
N VAL A 536 9.19 -13.01 -23.63
CA VAL A 536 9.62 -12.04 -22.63
C VAL A 536 10.98 -11.42 -22.97
N ALA A 537 11.12 -10.12 -22.73
CA ALA A 537 12.38 -9.39 -22.89
C ALA A 537 13.30 -9.59 -21.67
N ARG A 538 14.58 -9.18 -21.79
CA ARG A 538 15.59 -9.30 -20.72
C ARG A 538 15.20 -8.58 -19.42
N THR A 539 14.40 -7.50 -19.52
CA THR A 539 13.90 -6.71 -18.39
C THR A 539 12.57 -7.23 -17.84
N GLY A 540 11.99 -8.25 -18.45
CA GLY A 540 10.69 -8.80 -18.08
C GLY A 540 10.72 -9.77 -16.90
N SER A 541 9.57 -10.39 -16.65
CA SER A 541 9.39 -11.44 -15.66
C SER A 541 8.56 -12.59 -16.22
N ILE A 542 8.80 -13.79 -15.72
CA ILE A 542 8.02 -14.99 -16.03
C ILE A 542 7.15 -15.27 -14.81
N PRO A 543 5.82 -15.38 -14.96
CA PRO A 543 4.93 -15.72 -13.85
C PRO A 543 5.42 -16.96 -13.09
N ASP A 544 5.42 -16.90 -11.78
CA ASP A 544 5.88 -17.95 -10.86
C ASP A 544 7.38 -18.31 -10.93
N ALA A 545 8.10 -17.92 -11.99
CA ALA A 545 9.51 -18.24 -12.19
C ALA A 545 10.46 -17.05 -11.95
N GLY A 546 9.93 -15.83 -11.75
CA GLY A 546 10.72 -14.67 -11.36
C GLY A 546 11.25 -13.82 -12.52
N SER A 547 12.27 -13.00 -12.24
CA SER A 547 12.84 -12.05 -13.20
C SER A 547 13.63 -12.77 -14.30
N VAL A 548 13.44 -12.34 -15.55
CA VAL A 548 14.18 -12.86 -16.72
C VAL A 548 15.69 -12.62 -16.60
N LYS A 549 16.14 -11.68 -15.77
CA LYS A 549 17.56 -11.48 -15.48
C LYS A 549 18.23 -12.76 -14.93
N GLN A 550 17.51 -13.60 -14.21
CA GLN A 550 18.01 -14.88 -13.69
C GLN A 550 18.22 -15.90 -14.82
N PHE A 551 17.50 -15.75 -15.93
CA PHE A 551 17.59 -16.58 -17.14
C PHE A 551 18.46 -15.97 -18.24
N SER A 552 19.35 -15.03 -17.90
CA SER A 552 20.16 -14.29 -18.89
C SER A 552 20.95 -15.19 -19.85
N ALA A 553 21.39 -16.36 -19.39
CA ALA A 553 22.05 -17.36 -20.24
C ALA A 553 21.16 -17.85 -21.40
N ALA A 554 19.83 -17.88 -21.23
CA ALA A 554 18.90 -18.36 -22.25
C ALA A 554 18.95 -17.55 -23.54
N PHE A 555 19.31 -16.27 -23.48
CA PHE A 555 19.46 -15.41 -24.67
C PHE A 555 20.68 -15.76 -25.55
N SER A 556 21.60 -16.53 -25.02
CA SER A 556 22.78 -16.99 -25.78
C SER A 556 22.69 -18.47 -26.11
N MET A 557 21.63 -19.16 -25.71
CA MET A 557 21.45 -20.59 -25.91
C MET A 557 20.69 -20.85 -27.22
N PRO A 558 21.04 -21.90 -27.97
CA PRO A 558 20.24 -22.39 -29.09
C PRO A 558 18.82 -22.79 -28.66
N VAL A 559 17.85 -22.61 -29.55
CA VAL A 559 16.49 -23.13 -29.37
C VAL A 559 16.54 -24.64 -29.17
N GLY A 560 15.79 -25.14 -28.20
CA GLY A 560 15.75 -26.53 -27.77
C GLY A 560 16.76 -26.89 -26.67
N GLN A 561 17.72 -26.04 -26.35
CA GLN A 561 18.73 -26.32 -25.33
C GLN A 561 18.15 -26.07 -23.91
N THR A 562 18.49 -26.97 -22.98
CA THR A 562 18.13 -26.88 -21.57
C THR A 562 19.22 -26.17 -20.78
N GLY A 563 18.83 -25.17 -19.96
CA GLY A 563 19.72 -24.47 -19.07
C GLY A 563 19.99 -25.20 -17.75
N ASP A 564 20.88 -24.61 -16.93
CA ASP A 564 21.10 -25.08 -15.57
C ASP A 564 19.91 -24.72 -14.67
N PRO A 565 19.63 -25.50 -13.63
CA PRO A 565 18.59 -25.17 -12.67
C PRO A 565 18.86 -23.84 -11.98
N ILE A 566 17.83 -23.02 -11.81
CA ILE A 566 17.92 -21.70 -11.19
C ILE A 566 17.09 -21.71 -9.91
N ALA A 567 17.68 -21.23 -8.80
CA ALA A 567 16.96 -21.01 -7.56
C ALA A 567 16.17 -19.71 -7.62
N VAL A 568 14.86 -19.77 -7.35
CA VAL A 568 13.95 -18.61 -7.27
C VAL A 568 13.28 -18.63 -5.90
N GLY A 569 13.88 -17.94 -4.93
CA GLY A 569 13.52 -18.08 -3.53
C GLY A 569 13.79 -19.50 -3.04
N PRO A 570 12.79 -20.18 -2.43
CA PRO A 570 12.92 -21.58 -2.02
C PRO A 570 12.74 -22.55 -3.18
N ASN A 571 12.23 -22.10 -4.32
CA ASN A 571 11.87 -22.94 -5.45
C ASN A 571 13.03 -23.12 -6.43
N TRP A 572 12.94 -24.15 -7.27
CA TRP A 572 13.86 -24.38 -8.37
C TRP A 572 13.14 -24.32 -9.69
N VAL A 573 13.77 -23.73 -10.68
CA VAL A 573 13.27 -23.65 -12.05
C VAL A 573 14.26 -24.31 -12.99
N VAL A 574 13.80 -25.29 -13.77
CA VAL A 574 14.54 -25.88 -14.89
C VAL A 574 13.88 -25.40 -16.16
N TYR A 575 14.64 -24.93 -17.11
CA TYR A 575 14.12 -24.31 -18.33
C TYR A 575 14.80 -24.78 -19.59
N ARG A 576 14.09 -24.67 -20.70
CA ARG A 576 14.56 -24.90 -22.07
C ARG A 576 14.14 -23.72 -22.93
N VAL A 577 15.00 -23.29 -23.84
CA VAL A 577 14.66 -22.24 -24.82
C VAL A 577 13.68 -22.81 -25.85
N ALA A 578 12.43 -22.34 -25.84
CA ALA A 578 11.40 -22.75 -26.78
C ALA A 578 11.46 -21.91 -28.08
N GLU A 579 11.64 -20.59 -27.93
CA GLU A 579 11.79 -19.67 -29.06
C GLU A 579 12.81 -18.58 -28.70
N HIS A 580 13.52 -18.07 -29.69
CA HIS A 580 14.41 -16.93 -29.57
C HIS A 580 14.09 -15.94 -30.69
N ASN A 581 13.65 -14.77 -30.36
CA ASN A 581 13.27 -13.70 -31.25
C ASN A 581 14.35 -12.60 -31.20
N PRO A 582 15.36 -12.64 -32.05
CA PRO A 582 16.42 -11.65 -32.09
C PRO A 582 15.87 -10.28 -32.52
N VAL A 583 16.59 -9.22 -32.20
CA VAL A 583 16.20 -7.86 -32.59
C VAL A 583 16.43 -7.63 -34.10
N SER A 584 15.55 -6.84 -34.72
CA SER A 584 15.66 -6.37 -36.07
C SER A 584 16.58 -5.15 -36.15
N GLN A 585 17.53 -5.15 -37.09
CA GLN A 585 18.39 -4.00 -37.36
C GLN A 585 17.61 -2.82 -37.96
N ASP A 586 16.62 -3.09 -38.80
CA ASP A 586 15.77 -2.06 -39.42
C ASP A 586 14.90 -1.35 -38.35
N ASP A 587 14.44 -2.09 -37.36
CA ASP A 587 13.65 -1.51 -36.26
C ASP A 587 14.53 -0.81 -35.24
N PHE A 588 15.77 -1.24 -35.06
CA PHE A 588 16.78 -0.51 -34.27
C PHE A 588 17.01 0.88 -34.88
N ALA A 589 17.29 0.97 -36.19
CA ALA A 589 17.55 2.25 -36.84
C ALA A 589 16.39 3.27 -36.68
N LYS A 590 15.14 2.79 -36.57
CA LYS A 590 13.97 3.66 -36.33
C LYS A 590 13.89 4.18 -34.90
N GLN A 591 14.49 3.49 -33.95
CA GLN A 591 14.38 3.77 -32.53
C GLN A 591 15.70 4.25 -31.89
N GLU A 592 16.79 4.23 -32.63
CA GLU A 592 18.15 4.51 -32.17
C GLU A 592 18.24 5.82 -31.40
N SER A 593 17.77 6.94 -31.97
CA SER A 593 17.82 8.24 -31.31
C SER A 593 17.03 8.28 -30.01
N LYS A 594 15.90 7.59 -29.94
CA LYS A 594 15.09 7.51 -28.73
C LYS A 594 15.78 6.71 -27.64
N ILE A 595 16.37 5.58 -28.00
CA ILE A 595 17.12 4.72 -27.06
C ILE A 595 18.38 5.44 -26.58
N GLU A 596 19.10 6.14 -27.49
CA GLU A 596 20.25 6.96 -27.14
C GLU A 596 19.90 8.01 -26.09
N GLU A 597 18.80 8.73 -26.29
CA GLU A 597 18.31 9.70 -25.32
C GLU A 597 17.99 9.05 -23.96
N GLN A 598 17.33 7.89 -23.95
CA GLN A 598 17.03 7.14 -22.72
C GLN A 598 18.31 6.70 -21.99
N VAL A 599 19.27 6.12 -22.70
CA VAL A 599 20.56 5.71 -22.12
C VAL A 599 21.30 6.92 -21.58
N LEU A 600 21.33 8.01 -22.32
CA LEU A 600 22.00 9.25 -21.92
C LEU A 600 21.36 9.84 -20.66
N GLN A 601 20.04 9.92 -20.61
CA GLN A 601 19.26 10.37 -19.44
C GLN A 601 19.57 9.51 -18.20
N GLN A 602 19.52 8.20 -18.36
CA GLN A 602 19.81 7.26 -17.26
C GLN A 602 21.25 7.40 -16.75
N LYS A 603 22.23 7.53 -17.66
CA LYS A 603 23.64 7.74 -17.31
C LYS A 603 23.85 9.05 -16.56
N ARG A 604 23.23 10.13 -17.05
CA ARG A 604 23.28 11.45 -16.41
C ARG A 604 22.66 11.42 -15.02
N GLN A 605 21.49 10.80 -14.87
CA GLN A 605 20.87 10.66 -13.56
C GLN A 605 21.75 9.86 -12.59
N THR A 606 22.24 8.70 -13.02
CA THR A 606 23.13 7.87 -12.20
C THR A 606 24.40 8.61 -11.78
N ALA A 607 25.02 9.35 -12.69
CA ALA A 607 26.23 10.12 -12.39
C ALA A 607 25.95 11.25 -11.40
N TYR A 608 24.81 11.91 -11.53
CA TYR A 608 24.39 12.97 -10.62
C TYR A 608 24.07 12.43 -9.22
N ASP A 609 23.36 11.30 -9.12
CA ASP A 609 23.07 10.65 -7.84
C ASP A 609 24.36 10.19 -7.12
N LEU A 610 25.29 9.63 -7.87
CA LEU A 610 26.62 9.26 -7.34
C LEU A 610 27.39 10.49 -6.86
N PHE A 611 27.33 11.60 -7.60
CA PHE A 611 27.94 12.85 -7.19
C PHE A 611 27.34 13.37 -5.87
N LEU A 612 26.01 13.41 -5.75
CA LEU A 612 25.34 13.84 -4.52
C LEU A 612 25.69 12.94 -3.32
N SER A 613 25.72 11.64 -3.54
CA SER A 613 26.11 10.66 -2.50
C SER A 613 27.56 10.85 -2.05
N ALA A 614 28.47 11.06 -3.01
CA ALA A 614 29.89 11.32 -2.72
C ALA A 614 30.07 12.66 -2.00
N LEU A 615 29.36 13.71 -2.41
CA LEU A 615 29.36 15.02 -1.76
C LEU A 615 28.88 14.91 -0.31
N LYS A 616 27.75 14.26 -0.07
CA LYS A 616 27.21 14.00 1.27
C LYS A 616 28.24 13.29 2.16
N THR A 617 28.84 12.21 1.65
CA THR A 617 29.83 11.42 2.38
C THR A 617 31.07 12.25 2.72
N ARG A 618 31.58 13.04 1.76
CA ARG A 618 32.73 13.91 1.97
C ARG A 618 32.42 14.97 3.04
N LEU A 619 31.30 15.66 2.96
CA LEU A 619 30.90 16.68 3.93
C LEU A 619 30.74 16.10 5.35
N GLN A 620 30.25 14.86 5.48
CA GLN A 620 30.17 14.15 6.76
C GLN A 620 31.57 13.89 7.34
N GLN A 621 32.52 13.41 6.51
CA GLN A 621 33.88 13.13 6.94
C GLN A 621 34.64 14.39 7.33
N GLU A 622 34.40 15.49 6.63
CA GLU A 622 34.97 16.80 6.93
C GLU A 622 34.30 17.48 8.15
N GLY A 623 33.27 16.86 8.73
CA GLY A 623 32.49 17.43 9.84
C GLY A 623 31.67 18.66 9.45
N LYS A 624 31.45 18.85 8.14
CA LYS A 624 30.63 19.92 7.56
C LYS A 624 29.16 19.55 7.44
N LEU A 625 28.85 18.28 7.39
CA LEU A 625 27.48 17.77 7.50
C LEU A 625 27.34 17.00 8.82
N LYS A 626 26.39 17.45 9.64
CA LYS A 626 26.02 16.78 10.90
C LYS A 626 24.52 16.55 10.90
N ILE A 627 24.10 15.36 11.38
CA ILE A 627 22.68 14.99 11.45
C ILE A 627 22.33 14.64 12.89
N ASN A 628 21.27 15.23 13.42
CA ASN A 628 20.73 14.94 14.74
C ASN A 628 19.75 13.77 14.64
N GLN A 629 20.22 12.58 15.01
CA GLN A 629 19.42 11.34 14.94
C GLN A 629 18.21 11.36 15.88
N ASP A 630 18.29 12.05 17.02
CA ASP A 630 17.18 12.10 17.98
C ASP A 630 16.02 12.98 17.46
N ASN A 631 16.34 14.13 16.87
CA ASN A 631 15.34 14.98 16.25
C ASN A 631 14.75 14.32 14.98
N LEU A 632 15.55 13.58 14.23
CA LEU A 632 15.06 12.79 13.09
C LEU A 632 14.08 11.70 13.53
N LYS A 633 14.37 10.96 14.60
CA LYS A 633 13.45 9.97 15.17
C LYS A 633 12.11 10.60 15.58
N ARG A 634 12.13 11.80 16.15
CA ARG A 634 10.91 12.53 16.51
C ARG A 634 10.03 12.87 15.32
N LEU A 635 10.63 13.15 14.15
CA LEU A 635 9.90 13.41 12.90
C LEU A 635 9.33 12.13 12.26
N THR A 636 10.00 11.00 12.44
CA THR A 636 9.62 9.72 11.80
C THR A 636 8.71 8.85 12.67
N THR A 637 8.53 9.20 13.96
CA THR A 637 7.64 8.47 14.85
C THR A 637 6.22 9.02 14.72
N PRO A 638 5.20 8.20 14.41
CA PRO A 638 3.82 8.64 14.39
C PRO A 638 3.44 9.18 15.77
N THR A 639 2.95 10.40 15.85
CA THR A 639 2.31 10.92 17.06
C THR A 639 1.03 10.11 17.31
N THR A 640 1.07 9.20 18.26
CA THR A 640 -0.15 8.56 18.80
C THR A 640 -0.94 9.65 19.52
N SER A 641 -1.90 10.24 18.80
CA SER A 641 -2.95 11.09 19.38
C SER A 641 -4.15 10.23 19.76
#